data_099c9298a30a9e419c808df82c3e2e61
#
_entry.id   099c9298a30a9e419c808df82c3e2e61
#
_cell.length_a   1.000
_cell.length_b   1.000
_cell.length_c   1.000
_cell.angle_alpha   90.00
_cell.angle_beta   90.00
_cell.angle_gamma   90.00
#
_symmetry.space_group_name_H-M   'P 1'
#
loop_
_entity.id
_entity.type
_entity.pdbx_description
1 polymer ?
#
loop_
_entity_poly.entity_id
_entity_poly.type
_entity_poly.pdbx_seq_one_letter_code
_entity_poly.pdbx_strand_id
1 'polypeptide(L)'
;MAFIQVAVPVPLRQLFTYTHDNALSAGVRVVVPFGPRKLVGVVVETLHKTESDIENSNKLKAIESVLDDSPIIDGVLLKMAQWLWQYYHHAPGEVLHAMLPVLLRKGESAAPTPQDMLMLTEEGKQTTADTLSRAPKQQACFTALSGGALLASQARKQYGAPAVKALVEKSLISIEEVAPEFKSGSWLASLSVSEKPIPDTEQSVAIAALNRQQSNFAVSLLEGVTGSGKTEVYLQAIEPLLRDGKQVLILVPEIGLTPQTVSRFEKRFGIAVGVLHSQLSDKERLQVWQRAKAGELGIIIGTRSAIFTPLHNPGMLIVDEEHDESFKQQDGLRYHARDLAAMRAKQHNIPLLLGSATPALETLNNALSGRYAHLQLTKRAGGAKSTHQHVLDARDQPIHYGISQGLLTIMHQHINAGNQVLVFVNRRGYAPALLCHHCGETVMCKRCDRPYTVHKAQNRLQCHHCGGMRSMPSNCEACHHNELVTAGTGTEQVEQGLASLFPGVKQVRIDSDTVRGKDKLHQTLDAINRQQYQLLVGTQILSKGHHFPHVTLVAVLDCDGALFSADFRAPEKLAQLVTQLAGRAGRASKPGEMWLQTHNPHHPLLQDLVHNGYGHFARHALMERKAAGLPPFISQFVIRAEATDSSLAYRFLQDSKQVFHQQHAIALNGPFPCLIEKRQGRFRFMLVCSHEKRAPLHNALRLALPFLQALPQAMKVRWSIDIDPTDFS
;
A
#
# COMPACT_ATOMS: atom_id res chain seq x y z
N MET A 1 38.19 -23.52 8.72
CA MET A 1 37.30 -22.52 9.33
C MET A 1 36.96 -21.51 8.26
N ALA A 2 35.67 -21.20 8.09
CA ALA A 2 35.19 -20.21 7.12
C ALA A 2 34.67 -18.96 7.86
N PHE A 3 34.83 -17.79 7.25
CA PHE A 3 34.35 -16.54 7.77
C PHE A 3 33.06 -16.15 7.05
N ILE A 4 31.98 -15.98 7.80
CA ILE A 4 30.62 -15.80 7.28
C ILE A 4 30.14 -14.41 7.61
N GLN A 5 29.74 -13.65 6.60
CA GLN A 5 29.05 -12.36 6.76
C GLN A 5 27.57 -12.60 6.99
N VAL A 6 27.07 -12.19 8.13
CA VAL A 6 25.69 -12.40 8.55
C VAL A 6 24.99 -11.05 8.80
N ALA A 7 23.80 -10.91 8.22
CA ALA A 7 22.90 -9.80 8.51
C ALA A 7 22.05 -10.16 9.74
N VAL A 8 22.29 -9.49 10.86
CA VAL A 8 21.61 -9.71 12.14
C VAL A 8 20.55 -8.65 12.34
N PRO A 9 19.31 -8.97 12.81
CA PRO A 9 18.20 -8.04 12.94
C PRO A 9 18.36 -7.04 14.10
N VAL A 10 19.31 -6.15 13.93
CA VAL A 10 19.63 -5.06 14.86
C VAL A 10 19.71 -3.74 14.08
N PRO A 11 19.46 -2.57 14.71
CA PRO A 11 19.45 -1.28 14.00
C PRO A 11 20.85 -0.76 13.68
N LEU A 12 21.79 -1.65 13.38
CA LEU A 12 23.17 -1.34 13.00
C LEU A 12 23.36 -1.55 11.51
N ARG A 13 23.89 -0.52 10.84
CA ARG A 13 24.03 -0.48 9.38
C ARG A 13 25.30 -1.16 8.90
N GLN A 14 25.56 -2.39 9.38
CA GLN A 14 26.70 -3.21 9.01
C GLN A 14 26.34 -4.68 9.03
N LEU A 15 27.14 -5.49 8.35
CA LEU A 15 27.15 -6.95 8.45
C LEU A 15 28.09 -7.35 9.58
N PHE A 16 27.88 -8.54 10.14
CA PHE A 16 28.68 -9.08 11.22
C PHE A 16 29.40 -10.35 10.76
N THR A 17 30.68 -10.47 11.08
CA THR A 17 31.47 -11.65 10.74
C THR A 17 31.39 -12.67 11.87
N TYR A 18 31.10 -13.91 11.50
CA TYR A 18 31.10 -15.09 12.38
C TYR A 18 31.99 -16.17 11.76
N THR A 19 32.38 -17.16 12.57
CA THR A 19 33.12 -18.33 12.12
C THR A 19 32.20 -19.54 12.00
N HIS A 20 32.51 -20.44 11.07
CA HIS A 20 31.87 -21.74 10.91
C HIS A 20 32.87 -22.73 10.29
N ASP A 21 32.69 -24.02 10.53
CA ASP A 21 33.65 -25.04 10.01
C ASP A 21 33.63 -25.10 8.49
N ASN A 22 32.43 -24.97 7.89
CA ASN A 22 32.23 -25.02 6.45
C ASN A 22 31.75 -23.66 5.90
N ALA A 23 31.98 -23.44 4.60
CA ALA A 23 31.37 -22.36 3.85
C ALA A 23 29.84 -22.54 3.83
N LEU A 24 29.09 -21.44 3.99
CA LEU A 24 27.65 -21.46 3.95
C LEU A 24 27.13 -20.70 2.73
N SER A 25 26.05 -21.20 2.15
CA SER A 25 25.40 -20.55 1.02
C SER A 25 24.70 -19.26 1.44
N ALA A 26 24.82 -18.21 0.63
CA ALA A 26 24.10 -16.96 0.84
C ALA A 26 22.58 -17.20 0.78
N GLY A 27 21.83 -16.55 1.70
CA GLY A 27 20.38 -16.71 1.83
C GLY A 27 19.93 -17.78 2.82
N VAL A 28 20.84 -18.52 3.45
CA VAL A 28 20.58 -19.48 4.53
C VAL A 28 20.42 -18.72 5.85
N ARG A 29 19.50 -19.15 6.71
CA ARG A 29 19.36 -18.62 8.08
C ARG A 29 20.29 -19.35 9.04
N VAL A 30 20.80 -18.58 9.99
CA VAL A 30 21.68 -19.10 11.05
C VAL A 30 21.27 -18.50 12.39
N VAL A 31 21.52 -19.25 13.48
CA VAL A 31 21.43 -18.73 14.84
C VAL A 31 22.80 -18.25 15.25
N VAL A 32 22.90 -16.99 15.65
CA VAL A 32 24.15 -16.36 16.03
C VAL A 32 24.08 -15.73 17.43
N PRO A 33 25.14 -15.77 18.23
CA PRO A 33 25.22 -15.07 19.49
C PRO A 33 25.48 -13.57 19.25
N PHE A 34 24.60 -12.71 19.82
CA PHE A 34 24.73 -11.24 19.74
C PHE A 34 24.56 -10.62 21.13
N GLY A 35 25.65 -10.21 21.76
CA GLY A 35 25.66 -9.84 23.17
C GLY A 35 25.20 -11.03 24.05
N PRO A 36 24.23 -10.84 24.94
CA PRO A 36 23.64 -11.91 25.77
C PRO A 36 22.52 -12.68 25.07
N ARG A 37 22.16 -12.31 23.81
CA ARG A 37 21.02 -12.87 23.07
C ARG A 37 21.48 -13.79 21.94
N LYS A 38 20.60 -14.71 21.56
CA LYS A 38 20.68 -15.47 20.33
C LYS A 38 19.70 -14.88 19.31
N LEU A 39 20.16 -14.61 18.11
CA LEU A 39 19.35 -14.01 17.06
C LEU A 39 19.40 -14.84 15.79
N VAL A 40 18.30 -14.85 15.05
CA VAL A 40 18.25 -15.46 13.72
C VAL A 40 18.75 -14.42 12.72
N GLY A 41 19.90 -14.70 12.13
CA GLY A 41 20.50 -13.93 11.04
C GLY A 41 20.35 -14.63 9.71
N VAL A 42 20.70 -13.93 8.64
CA VAL A 42 20.75 -14.45 7.28
C VAL A 42 22.19 -14.31 6.75
N VAL A 43 22.72 -15.38 6.21
CA VAL A 43 24.04 -15.39 5.55
C VAL A 43 23.96 -14.54 4.28
N VAL A 44 24.87 -13.59 4.16
CA VAL A 44 24.98 -12.71 2.97
C VAL A 44 26.07 -13.23 2.04
N GLU A 45 27.22 -13.60 2.60
CA GLU A 45 28.34 -14.16 1.84
C GLU A 45 29.31 -14.92 2.75
N THR A 46 30.05 -15.84 2.16
CA THR A 46 31.21 -16.47 2.78
C THR A 46 32.47 -15.76 2.27
N LEU A 47 33.31 -15.27 3.18
CA LEU A 47 34.53 -14.56 2.83
C LEU A 47 35.63 -15.53 2.48
N HIS A 48 36.27 -15.34 1.33
CA HIS A 48 37.50 -16.07 0.93
C HIS A 48 38.74 -15.34 1.48
N LYS A 49 38.84 -15.27 2.82
CA LYS A 49 39.93 -14.61 3.53
C LYS A 49 40.63 -15.60 4.48
N THR A 50 41.93 -15.42 4.70
CA THR A 50 42.68 -16.14 5.73
C THR A 50 42.52 -15.46 7.10
N GLU A 51 42.90 -16.16 8.18
CA GLU A 51 42.84 -15.58 9.54
C GLU A 51 43.69 -14.32 9.67
N SER A 52 44.80 -14.23 8.93
CA SER A 52 45.69 -13.06 8.90
C SER A 52 45.06 -11.82 8.25
N ASP A 53 44.05 -12.00 7.39
CA ASP A 53 43.40 -10.90 6.64
C ASP A 53 42.24 -10.27 7.40
N ILE A 54 41.90 -10.81 8.57
CA ILE A 54 40.74 -10.33 9.37
C ILE A 54 41.22 -9.79 10.71
N GLU A 55 41.05 -8.48 10.91
CA GLU A 55 41.35 -7.86 12.19
C GLU A 55 40.56 -8.50 13.33
N ASN A 56 41.24 -8.86 14.42
CA ASN A 56 40.66 -9.52 15.60
C ASN A 56 39.95 -10.85 15.31
N SER A 57 40.45 -11.67 14.37
CA SER A 57 39.92 -13.01 14.06
C SER A 57 39.67 -13.86 15.30
N ASN A 58 40.56 -13.79 16.30
CA ASN A 58 40.48 -14.53 17.59
C ASN A 58 39.31 -14.11 18.50
N LYS A 59 38.64 -13.00 18.20
CA LYS A 59 37.48 -12.52 18.97
C LYS A 59 36.15 -12.82 18.27
N LEU A 60 36.20 -13.40 17.08
CA LEU A 60 34.98 -13.73 16.34
C LEU A 60 34.24 -14.89 17.02
N LYS A 61 32.93 -14.77 17.08
CA LYS A 61 32.07 -15.82 17.63
C LYS A 61 31.67 -16.80 16.54
N ALA A 62 31.51 -18.07 16.93
CA ALA A 62 31.00 -19.10 16.02
C ALA A 62 29.49 -18.98 15.82
N ILE A 63 29.01 -19.41 14.66
CA ILE A 63 27.60 -19.68 14.39
C ILE A 63 27.17 -20.85 15.28
N GLU A 64 26.05 -20.73 16.00
CA GLU A 64 25.56 -21.78 16.88
C GLU A 64 24.88 -22.92 16.11
N SER A 65 24.03 -22.57 15.14
CA SER A 65 23.36 -23.56 14.29
C SER A 65 22.96 -22.97 12.95
N VAL A 66 22.91 -23.83 11.94
CA VAL A 66 22.37 -23.56 10.61
C VAL A 66 20.92 -24.07 10.58
N LEU A 67 19.98 -23.23 10.15
CA LEU A 67 18.55 -23.53 10.20
C LEU A 67 18.00 -24.12 8.91
N ASP A 68 18.69 -23.93 7.80
CA ASP A 68 18.22 -24.31 6.46
C ASP A 68 19.29 -25.10 5.70
N ASP A 69 18.91 -26.19 5.06
CA ASP A 69 19.80 -27.00 4.20
C ASP A 69 20.07 -26.32 2.85
N SER A 70 19.21 -25.39 2.43
CA SER A 70 19.31 -24.63 1.19
C SER A 70 18.84 -23.19 1.38
N PRO A 71 19.28 -22.24 0.52
CA PRO A 71 18.88 -20.85 0.63
C PRO A 71 17.37 -20.67 0.60
N ILE A 72 16.83 -20.00 1.62
CA ILE A 72 15.42 -19.60 1.65
C ILE A 72 15.18 -18.25 0.96
N ILE A 73 16.21 -17.40 0.92
CA ILE A 73 16.24 -16.18 0.12
C ILE A 73 17.13 -16.46 -1.08
N ASP A 74 16.54 -16.43 -2.27
CA ASP A 74 17.28 -16.65 -3.52
C ASP A 74 18.20 -15.47 -3.87
N GLY A 75 19.05 -15.66 -4.86
CA GLY A 75 20.04 -14.65 -5.27
C GLY A 75 19.41 -13.34 -5.77
N VAL A 76 18.21 -13.39 -6.34
CA VAL A 76 17.49 -12.18 -6.80
C VAL A 76 16.95 -11.40 -5.62
N LEU A 77 16.30 -12.06 -4.68
CA LEU A 77 15.83 -11.44 -3.45
C LEU A 77 16.97 -10.91 -2.59
N LEU A 78 18.12 -11.61 -2.56
CA LEU A 78 19.29 -11.14 -1.84
C LEU A 78 19.89 -9.87 -2.48
N LYS A 79 20.00 -9.81 -3.82
CA LYS A 79 20.40 -8.59 -4.54
C LYS A 79 19.42 -7.44 -4.31
N MET A 80 18.13 -7.74 -4.27
CA MET A 80 17.11 -6.76 -3.94
C MET A 80 17.27 -6.25 -2.50
N ALA A 81 17.58 -7.12 -1.53
CA ALA A 81 17.88 -6.73 -0.15
C ALA A 81 19.11 -5.81 -0.08
N GLN A 82 20.19 -6.15 -0.83
CA GLN A 82 21.39 -5.32 -0.93
C GLN A 82 21.07 -3.92 -1.45
N TRP A 83 20.30 -3.85 -2.51
CA TRP A 83 19.83 -2.58 -3.04
C TRP A 83 18.98 -1.80 -2.01
N LEU A 84 18.08 -2.49 -1.29
CA LEU A 84 17.23 -1.87 -0.27
C LEU A 84 18.02 -1.19 0.84
N TRP A 85 18.97 -1.88 1.47
CA TRP A 85 19.73 -1.27 2.56
C TRP A 85 20.68 -0.17 2.09
N GLN A 86 21.18 -0.25 0.87
CA GLN A 86 21.99 0.81 0.27
C GLN A 86 21.15 2.04 -0.10
N TYR A 87 20.02 1.82 -0.78
CA TYR A 87 19.17 2.90 -1.27
C TYR A 87 18.42 3.63 -0.15
N TYR A 88 17.81 2.86 0.76
CA TYR A 88 17.07 3.43 1.89
C TYR A 88 17.95 3.72 3.12
N HIS A 89 19.26 3.50 3.03
CA HIS A 89 20.22 3.65 4.12
C HIS A 89 19.76 2.97 5.42
N HIS A 90 19.25 1.75 5.29
CA HIS A 90 18.67 0.98 6.41
C HIS A 90 19.60 -0.14 6.88
N ALA A 91 19.38 -0.69 8.07
CA ALA A 91 20.19 -1.79 8.61
C ALA A 91 19.97 -3.09 7.80
N PRO A 92 21.03 -3.77 7.31
CA PRO A 92 20.90 -4.97 6.48
C PRO A 92 20.05 -6.08 7.12
N GLY A 93 20.27 -6.32 8.42
CA GLY A 93 19.54 -7.35 9.14
C GLY A 93 18.05 -7.04 9.31
N GLU A 94 17.68 -5.79 9.52
CA GLU A 94 16.27 -5.39 9.57
C GLU A 94 15.60 -5.50 8.19
N VAL A 95 16.34 -5.23 7.10
CA VAL A 95 15.84 -5.41 5.73
C VAL A 95 15.53 -6.88 5.46
N LEU A 96 16.50 -7.78 5.66
CA LEU A 96 16.30 -9.21 5.41
C LEU A 96 15.23 -9.80 6.34
N HIS A 97 15.19 -9.35 7.58
CA HIS A 97 14.14 -9.73 8.52
C HIS A 97 12.75 -9.28 8.05
N ALA A 98 12.61 -8.07 7.49
CA ALA A 98 11.34 -7.58 6.96
C ALA A 98 10.85 -8.38 5.73
N MET A 99 11.75 -8.98 4.97
CA MET A 99 11.45 -9.78 3.79
C MET A 99 10.94 -11.19 4.11
N LEU A 100 11.18 -11.70 5.32
CA LEU A 100 10.80 -13.05 5.72
C LEU A 100 9.41 -13.09 6.40
N PRO A 101 8.64 -14.19 6.25
CA PRO A 101 7.48 -14.49 7.10
C PRO A 101 7.85 -14.50 8.59
N VAL A 102 6.89 -14.13 9.45
CA VAL A 102 7.11 -14.00 10.90
C VAL A 102 7.64 -15.28 11.54
N LEU A 103 7.14 -16.45 11.16
CA LEU A 103 7.58 -17.72 11.72
C LEU A 103 9.04 -18.02 11.34
N LEU A 104 9.45 -17.70 10.11
CA LEU A 104 10.84 -17.87 9.70
C LEU A 104 11.80 -16.92 10.43
N ARG A 105 11.33 -15.72 10.80
CA ARG A 105 12.11 -14.79 11.66
C ARG A 105 12.36 -15.33 13.05
N LYS A 106 11.46 -16.18 13.54
CA LYS A 106 11.56 -16.83 14.86
C LYS A 106 12.42 -18.09 14.87
N GLY A 107 12.91 -18.52 13.70
CA GLY A 107 13.72 -19.73 13.55
C GLY A 107 12.91 -20.99 13.25
N GLU A 108 11.59 -20.86 13.02
CA GLU A 108 10.76 -22.00 12.60
C GLU A 108 11.24 -22.58 11.27
N SER A 109 10.97 -23.88 11.05
CA SER A 109 11.37 -24.59 9.82
C SER A 109 10.77 -23.94 8.56
N ALA A 110 11.58 -23.84 7.52
CA ALA A 110 11.11 -23.46 6.18
C ALA A 110 10.45 -24.63 5.41
N ALA A 111 10.61 -25.86 5.89
CA ALA A 111 9.95 -27.02 5.32
C ALA A 111 8.41 -26.94 5.48
N PRO A 112 7.66 -27.57 4.56
CA PRO A 112 6.21 -27.64 4.68
C PRO A 112 5.81 -28.21 6.04
N THR A 113 4.88 -27.54 6.73
CA THR A 113 4.35 -28.05 8.00
C THR A 113 3.52 -29.29 7.73
N PRO A 114 3.79 -30.44 8.39
CA PRO A 114 2.96 -31.62 8.27
C PRO A 114 1.49 -31.28 8.58
N GLN A 115 0.59 -31.88 7.85
CA GLN A 115 -0.85 -31.69 7.98
C GLN A 115 -1.52 -33.03 8.27
N ASP A 116 -2.53 -32.98 9.13
CA ASP A 116 -3.38 -34.15 9.38
C ASP A 116 -4.16 -34.53 8.11
N MET A 117 -3.81 -35.62 7.49
CA MET A 117 -4.49 -36.18 6.33
C MET A 117 -5.35 -37.34 6.79
N LEU A 118 -6.58 -37.40 6.28
CA LEU A 118 -7.44 -38.58 6.43
C LEU A 118 -7.11 -39.56 5.29
N MET A 119 -6.84 -40.79 5.65
CA MET A 119 -6.55 -41.87 4.69
C MET A 119 -7.45 -43.09 5.01
N LEU A 120 -7.80 -43.84 3.98
CA LEU A 120 -8.48 -45.14 4.20
C LEU A 120 -7.49 -46.13 4.78
N THR A 121 -7.89 -46.81 5.85
CA THR A 121 -7.17 -47.97 6.37
C THR A 121 -7.33 -49.17 5.44
N GLU A 122 -6.61 -50.24 5.68
CA GLU A 122 -6.81 -51.50 4.90
C GLU A 122 -8.23 -52.00 5.05
N GLU A 123 -8.83 -51.90 6.23
CA GLU A 123 -10.23 -52.24 6.48
C GLU A 123 -11.18 -51.30 5.73
N GLY A 124 -10.85 -50.01 5.70
CA GLY A 124 -11.57 -49.00 4.91
C GLY A 124 -11.55 -49.30 3.41
N LYS A 125 -10.42 -49.71 2.84
CA LYS A 125 -10.28 -50.04 1.41
C LYS A 125 -11.13 -51.26 1.02
N GLN A 126 -11.38 -52.16 1.95
CA GLN A 126 -12.22 -53.36 1.74
C GLN A 126 -13.73 -53.12 2.00
N THR A 127 -14.06 -51.98 2.62
CA THR A 127 -15.43 -51.60 2.98
C THR A 127 -16.09 -50.82 1.85
N THR A 128 -17.38 -51.11 1.59
CA THR A 128 -18.16 -50.33 0.61
C THR A 128 -18.93 -49.20 1.29
N ALA A 129 -19.09 -48.06 0.59
CA ALA A 129 -19.81 -46.90 1.10
C ALA A 129 -21.27 -47.19 1.51
N ASP A 130 -21.87 -48.25 0.98
CA ASP A 130 -23.25 -48.67 1.27
C ASP A 130 -23.44 -49.14 2.72
N THR A 131 -22.39 -49.63 3.36
CA THR A 131 -22.41 -50.01 4.79
C THR A 131 -22.68 -48.80 5.71
N LEU A 132 -22.48 -47.59 5.20
CA LEU A 132 -22.69 -46.33 5.90
C LEU A 132 -23.99 -45.61 5.49
N SER A 133 -24.90 -46.28 4.77
CA SER A 133 -26.14 -45.68 4.25
C SER A 133 -27.03 -45.03 5.31
N ARG A 134 -26.98 -45.47 6.58
CA ARG A 134 -27.69 -44.86 7.72
C ARG A 134 -27.04 -43.58 8.27
N ALA A 135 -25.86 -43.22 7.78
CA ALA A 135 -25.10 -42.05 8.23
C ALA A 135 -24.60 -41.21 7.03
N PRO A 136 -25.45 -40.39 6.40
CA PRO A 136 -25.18 -39.76 5.10
C PRO A 136 -23.88 -38.93 5.08
N LYS A 137 -23.54 -38.23 6.18
CA LYS A 137 -22.30 -37.44 6.28
C LYS A 137 -21.06 -38.32 6.37
N GLN A 138 -21.13 -39.47 7.06
CA GLN A 138 -20.04 -40.45 7.10
C GLN A 138 -19.84 -41.09 5.73
N GLN A 139 -20.93 -41.48 5.08
CA GLN A 139 -20.92 -42.04 3.73
C GLN A 139 -20.29 -41.09 2.72
N ALA A 140 -20.71 -39.81 2.72
CA ALA A 140 -20.16 -38.79 1.83
C ALA A 140 -18.66 -38.55 2.06
N CYS A 141 -18.22 -38.48 3.33
CA CYS A 141 -16.81 -38.37 3.67
C CYS A 141 -15.99 -39.59 3.22
N PHE A 142 -16.51 -40.78 3.45
CA PHE A 142 -15.91 -42.06 3.06
C PHE A 142 -15.80 -42.19 1.54
N THR A 143 -16.85 -41.86 0.81
CA THR A 143 -16.85 -41.85 -0.67
C THR A 143 -15.83 -40.87 -1.23
N ALA A 144 -15.70 -39.68 -0.62
CA ALA A 144 -14.70 -38.73 -1.04
C ALA A 144 -13.27 -39.25 -0.82
N LEU A 145 -13.03 -39.98 0.27
CA LEU A 145 -11.73 -40.62 0.57
C LEU A 145 -11.37 -41.78 -0.38
N SER A 146 -12.37 -42.41 -1.03
CA SER A 146 -12.11 -43.39 -2.07
C SER A 146 -11.44 -42.77 -3.32
N GLY A 147 -11.57 -41.45 -3.50
CA GLY A 147 -10.87 -40.68 -4.55
C GLY A 147 -9.47 -40.21 -4.16
N GLY A 148 -9.05 -40.41 -2.91
CA GLY A 148 -7.75 -40.01 -2.39
C GLY A 148 -7.79 -39.45 -0.96
N ALA A 149 -6.63 -39.16 -0.41
CA ALA A 149 -6.49 -38.58 0.94
C ALA A 149 -7.14 -37.18 1.03
N LEU A 150 -7.79 -36.88 2.16
CA LEU A 150 -8.43 -35.60 2.42
C LEU A 150 -7.76 -34.88 3.60
N LEU A 151 -7.66 -33.57 3.52
CA LEU A 151 -7.19 -32.77 4.65
C LEU A 151 -8.21 -32.84 5.81
N ALA A 152 -7.78 -33.26 6.99
CA ALA A 152 -8.68 -33.51 8.13
C ALA A 152 -9.46 -32.26 8.55
N SER A 153 -8.85 -31.06 8.46
CA SER A 153 -9.51 -29.79 8.77
C SER A 153 -10.64 -29.46 7.78
N GLN A 154 -10.44 -29.73 6.49
CA GLN A 154 -11.44 -29.50 5.45
C GLN A 154 -12.58 -30.54 5.57
N ALA A 155 -12.24 -31.80 5.77
CA ALA A 155 -13.22 -32.85 5.95
C ALA A 155 -14.12 -32.61 7.18
N ARG A 156 -13.53 -32.15 8.32
CA ARG A 156 -14.29 -31.77 9.52
C ARG A 156 -15.24 -30.59 9.25
N LYS A 157 -14.82 -29.59 8.43
CA LYS A 157 -15.66 -28.45 8.04
C LYS A 157 -16.80 -28.87 7.10
N GLN A 158 -16.51 -29.73 6.13
CA GLN A 158 -17.45 -30.11 5.07
C GLN A 158 -18.45 -31.17 5.52
N TYR A 159 -17.98 -32.22 6.22
CA TYR A 159 -18.79 -33.38 6.62
C TYR A 159 -19.17 -33.36 8.10
N GLY A 160 -18.53 -32.48 8.90
CA GLY A 160 -18.72 -32.37 10.34
C GLY A 160 -17.71 -33.18 11.15
N ALA A 161 -17.20 -32.60 12.22
CA ALA A 161 -16.24 -33.26 13.12
C ALA A 161 -16.74 -34.59 13.71
N PRO A 162 -18.03 -34.75 14.11
CA PRO A 162 -18.56 -36.03 14.60
C PRO A 162 -18.51 -37.11 13.56
N ALA A 163 -18.76 -36.82 12.27
CA ALA A 163 -18.74 -37.82 11.20
C ALA A 163 -17.32 -38.34 10.97
N VAL A 164 -16.32 -37.45 10.95
CA VAL A 164 -14.91 -37.84 10.82
C VAL A 164 -14.46 -38.67 12.03
N LYS A 165 -14.81 -38.24 13.26
CA LYS A 165 -14.47 -38.97 14.49
C LYS A 165 -15.05 -40.40 14.48
N ALA A 166 -16.31 -40.55 14.08
CA ALA A 166 -16.96 -41.84 14.00
C ALA A 166 -16.33 -42.80 12.97
N LEU A 167 -15.81 -42.26 11.84
CA LEU A 167 -15.08 -43.06 10.86
C LEU A 167 -13.71 -43.51 11.39
N VAL A 168 -13.03 -42.70 12.19
CA VAL A 168 -11.79 -43.08 12.88
C VAL A 168 -12.07 -44.15 13.94
N GLU A 169 -13.12 -44.00 14.76
CA GLU A 169 -13.52 -44.96 15.79
C GLU A 169 -13.94 -46.33 15.19
N LYS A 170 -14.43 -46.33 13.96
CA LYS A 170 -14.73 -47.54 13.20
C LYS A 170 -13.53 -48.16 12.51
N SER A 171 -12.33 -47.58 12.71
CA SER A 171 -11.08 -47.98 12.06
C SER A 171 -11.13 -47.98 10.52
N LEU A 172 -12.11 -47.28 9.93
CA LEU A 172 -12.25 -47.16 8.47
C LEU A 172 -11.27 -46.12 7.87
N ILE A 173 -10.89 -45.13 8.67
CA ILE A 173 -9.93 -44.09 8.29
C ILE A 173 -8.87 -43.89 9.38
N SER A 174 -7.67 -43.58 8.97
CA SER A 174 -6.58 -43.12 9.83
C SER A 174 -6.36 -41.58 9.67
N ILE A 175 -5.78 -40.98 10.70
CA ILE A 175 -5.24 -39.63 10.63
C ILE A 175 -3.73 -39.76 10.62
N GLU A 176 -3.09 -39.31 9.56
CA GLU A 176 -1.64 -39.37 9.42
C GLU A 176 -1.09 -37.94 9.20
N GLU A 177 -0.04 -37.62 9.92
CA GLU A 177 0.71 -36.38 9.65
C GLU A 177 1.57 -36.53 8.41
N VAL A 178 1.17 -35.92 7.32
CA VAL A 178 1.87 -35.95 6.04
C VAL A 178 2.39 -34.56 5.71
N ALA A 179 3.67 -34.43 5.43
CA ALA A 179 4.24 -33.22 4.87
C ALA A 179 3.77 -33.05 3.42
N PRO A 180 3.11 -31.92 3.08
CA PRO A 180 2.64 -31.72 1.72
C PRO A 180 3.83 -31.60 0.77
N GLU A 181 3.83 -32.38 -0.31
CA GLU A 181 4.74 -32.21 -1.42
C GLU A 181 4.21 -31.13 -2.34
N PHE A 182 4.92 -30.00 -2.39
CA PHE A 182 4.62 -28.95 -3.35
C PHE A 182 5.29 -29.26 -4.69
N LYS A 183 4.49 -29.43 -5.74
CA LYS A 183 4.98 -29.73 -7.09
C LYS A 183 4.91 -28.48 -7.97
N SER A 184 6.05 -28.07 -8.50
CA SER A 184 6.11 -26.96 -9.46
C SER A 184 5.20 -27.22 -10.66
N GLY A 185 4.41 -26.20 -11.02
CA GLY A 185 3.51 -26.27 -12.17
C GLY A 185 2.31 -27.22 -12.00
N SER A 186 2.03 -27.78 -10.81
CA SER A 186 0.88 -28.67 -10.57
C SER A 186 -0.46 -28.05 -10.97
N TRP A 187 -0.57 -26.72 -10.89
CA TRP A 187 -1.75 -25.96 -11.31
C TRP A 187 -2.02 -25.99 -12.83
N LEU A 188 -1.00 -26.31 -13.66
CA LEU A 188 -1.16 -26.38 -15.12
C LEU A 188 -2.20 -27.43 -15.55
N ALA A 189 -2.27 -28.56 -14.85
CA ALA A 189 -3.24 -29.62 -15.15
C ALA A 189 -4.69 -29.17 -14.91
N SER A 190 -4.90 -28.20 -14.03
CA SER A 190 -6.22 -27.63 -13.71
C SER A 190 -6.52 -26.35 -14.49
N LEU A 191 -5.57 -25.85 -15.28
CA LEU A 191 -5.72 -24.59 -15.99
C LEU A 191 -6.81 -24.69 -17.05
N SER A 192 -7.94 -24.04 -16.80
CA SER A 192 -9.08 -23.96 -17.70
C SER A 192 -9.50 -22.50 -17.84
N VAL A 193 -9.32 -21.95 -19.05
CA VAL A 193 -9.65 -20.55 -19.29
C VAL A 193 -11.11 -20.43 -19.68
N SER A 194 -11.89 -19.71 -18.86
CA SER A 194 -13.28 -19.39 -19.17
C SER A 194 -13.40 -18.45 -20.37
N GLU A 195 -14.59 -18.40 -20.98
CA GLU A 195 -14.92 -17.46 -22.05
C GLU A 195 -14.53 -16.03 -21.66
N LYS A 196 -13.85 -15.34 -22.57
CA LYS A 196 -13.33 -14.00 -22.36
C LYS A 196 -14.11 -12.98 -23.16
N PRO A 197 -14.37 -11.81 -22.58
CA PRO A 197 -14.94 -10.68 -23.33
C PRO A 197 -14.05 -10.31 -24.52
N ILE A 198 -14.67 -9.92 -25.62
CA ILE A 198 -13.94 -9.38 -26.77
C ILE A 198 -13.39 -8.02 -26.37
N PRO A 199 -12.06 -7.82 -26.42
CA PRO A 199 -11.46 -6.54 -26.08
C PRO A 199 -11.82 -5.49 -27.15
N ASP A 200 -12.01 -4.25 -26.71
CA ASP A 200 -12.12 -3.12 -27.62
C ASP A 200 -10.77 -2.80 -28.29
N THR A 201 -10.76 -1.81 -29.16
CA THR A 201 -9.56 -1.44 -29.92
C THR A 201 -8.40 -1.01 -29.01
N GLU A 202 -8.67 -0.18 -27.97
CA GLU A 202 -7.63 0.30 -27.05
C GLU A 202 -7.10 -0.85 -26.17
N GLN A 203 -7.98 -1.70 -25.66
CA GLN A 203 -7.62 -2.90 -24.91
C GLN A 203 -6.80 -3.87 -25.75
N SER A 204 -7.20 -4.09 -27.03
CA SER A 204 -6.48 -4.97 -27.96
C SER A 204 -5.06 -4.49 -28.21
N VAL A 205 -4.87 -3.18 -28.42
CA VAL A 205 -3.55 -2.56 -28.59
C VAL A 205 -2.70 -2.74 -27.33
N ALA A 206 -3.29 -2.50 -26.16
CA ALA A 206 -2.59 -2.67 -24.89
C ALA A 206 -2.16 -4.12 -24.65
N ILE A 207 -3.05 -5.10 -24.86
CA ILE A 207 -2.74 -6.54 -24.73
C ILE A 207 -1.64 -6.95 -25.71
N ALA A 208 -1.73 -6.53 -26.97
CA ALA A 208 -0.72 -6.85 -27.97
C ALA A 208 0.66 -6.24 -27.63
N ALA A 209 0.70 -5.03 -27.07
CA ALA A 209 1.93 -4.40 -26.60
C ALA A 209 2.56 -5.16 -25.44
N LEU A 210 1.75 -5.57 -24.44
CA LEU A 210 2.21 -6.34 -23.29
C LEU A 210 2.72 -7.72 -23.70
N ASN A 211 2.03 -8.40 -24.62
CA ASN A 211 2.46 -9.73 -25.10
C ASN A 211 3.80 -9.68 -25.83
N ARG A 212 4.09 -8.60 -26.56
CA ARG A 212 5.41 -8.40 -27.20
C ARG A 212 6.57 -8.21 -26.21
N GLN A 213 6.28 -7.80 -24.98
CA GLN A 213 7.28 -7.52 -23.95
C GLN A 213 7.57 -8.72 -23.03
N GLN A 214 6.88 -9.85 -23.17
CA GLN A 214 6.89 -10.97 -22.20
C GLN A 214 8.27 -11.62 -21.97
N SER A 215 9.23 -11.44 -22.88
CA SER A 215 10.56 -12.04 -22.79
C SER A 215 11.66 -11.10 -22.28
N ASN A 216 11.34 -9.83 -22.00
CA ASN A 216 12.33 -8.82 -21.64
C ASN A 216 11.81 -7.87 -20.54
N PHE A 217 12.75 -7.26 -19.83
CA PHE A 217 12.41 -6.19 -18.91
C PHE A 217 11.86 -4.98 -19.67
N ALA A 218 10.63 -4.65 -19.35
CA ALA A 218 9.98 -3.41 -19.79
C ALA A 218 9.02 -2.96 -18.69
N VAL A 219 8.85 -1.65 -18.54
CA VAL A 219 7.83 -1.08 -17.66
C VAL A 219 6.77 -0.42 -18.52
N SER A 220 5.51 -0.82 -18.31
CA SER A 220 4.35 -0.23 -18.98
C SER A 220 3.42 0.43 -17.97
N LEU A 221 3.01 1.67 -18.23
CA LEU A 221 1.88 2.31 -17.55
C LEU A 221 0.61 2.05 -18.37
N LEU A 222 -0.35 1.39 -17.75
CA LEU A 222 -1.72 1.29 -18.28
C LEU A 222 -2.59 2.35 -17.58
N GLU A 223 -2.67 3.52 -18.21
CA GLU A 223 -3.55 4.61 -17.79
C GLU A 223 -4.95 4.35 -18.35
N GLY A 224 -5.91 4.10 -17.48
CA GLY A 224 -7.27 3.81 -17.95
C GLY A 224 -8.34 4.38 -17.04
N VAL A 225 -9.32 5.08 -17.59
CA VAL A 225 -10.42 5.65 -16.81
C VAL A 225 -11.11 4.59 -15.94
N THR A 226 -11.74 5.00 -14.86
CA THR A 226 -12.46 4.06 -13.99
C THR A 226 -13.52 3.31 -14.79
N GLY A 227 -13.47 1.98 -14.75
CA GLY A 227 -14.37 1.14 -15.54
C GLY A 227 -13.95 0.91 -17.00
N SER A 228 -12.72 1.26 -17.40
CA SER A 228 -12.19 1.00 -18.76
C SER A 228 -11.81 -0.47 -19.03
N GLY A 229 -11.92 -1.35 -18.04
CA GLY A 229 -11.58 -2.77 -18.20
C GLY A 229 -10.11 -3.09 -18.00
N LYS A 230 -9.34 -2.28 -17.27
CA LYS A 230 -7.92 -2.57 -16.93
C LYS A 230 -7.70 -4.01 -16.47
N THR A 231 -8.57 -4.49 -15.58
CA THR A 231 -8.47 -5.88 -15.05
C THR A 231 -8.61 -6.91 -16.18
N GLU A 232 -9.43 -6.67 -17.20
CA GLU A 232 -9.56 -7.58 -18.34
C GLU A 232 -8.27 -7.59 -19.16
N VAL A 233 -7.62 -6.44 -19.33
CA VAL A 233 -6.30 -6.35 -19.98
C VAL A 233 -5.28 -7.19 -19.20
N TYR A 234 -5.28 -7.12 -17.86
CA TYR A 234 -4.39 -7.94 -17.02
C TYR A 234 -4.66 -9.44 -17.26
N LEU A 235 -5.94 -9.86 -17.19
CA LEU A 235 -6.33 -11.26 -17.35
C LEU A 235 -5.88 -11.81 -18.70
N GLN A 236 -6.06 -11.05 -19.78
CA GLN A 236 -5.65 -11.48 -21.12
C GLN A 236 -4.14 -11.43 -21.34
N ALA A 237 -3.44 -10.49 -20.70
CA ALA A 237 -1.98 -10.39 -20.81
C ALA A 237 -1.24 -11.51 -20.04
N ILE A 238 -1.81 -12.00 -18.92
CA ILE A 238 -1.18 -13.07 -18.14
C ILE A 238 -1.50 -14.47 -18.65
N GLU A 239 -2.55 -14.66 -19.42
CA GLU A 239 -2.97 -15.98 -19.94
C GLU A 239 -1.83 -16.73 -20.67
N PRO A 240 -1.11 -16.15 -21.64
CA PRO A 240 -0.01 -16.85 -22.30
C PRO A 240 1.09 -17.28 -21.33
N LEU A 241 1.43 -16.40 -20.37
CA LEU A 241 2.45 -16.68 -19.36
C LEU A 241 2.07 -17.88 -18.48
N LEU A 242 0.79 -17.95 -18.08
CA LEU A 242 0.29 -19.08 -17.30
C LEU A 242 0.34 -20.39 -18.12
N ARG A 243 0.00 -20.36 -19.39
CA ARG A 243 0.11 -21.53 -20.29
C ARG A 243 1.56 -22.00 -20.44
N ASP A 244 2.51 -21.07 -20.38
CA ASP A 244 3.95 -21.36 -20.40
C ASP A 244 4.51 -21.79 -19.04
N GLY A 245 3.66 -22.01 -18.04
CA GLY A 245 4.09 -22.44 -16.69
C GLY A 245 4.78 -21.34 -15.88
N LYS A 246 4.61 -20.08 -16.26
CA LYS A 246 5.20 -18.94 -15.55
C LYS A 246 4.25 -18.40 -14.47
N GLN A 247 4.84 -17.91 -13.38
CA GLN A 247 4.11 -17.33 -12.26
C GLN A 247 3.93 -15.82 -12.43
N VAL A 248 2.80 -15.32 -11.95
CA VAL A 248 2.49 -13.88 -11.96
C VAL A 248 2.25 -13.40 -10.52
N LEU A 249 2.92 -12.30 -10.15
CA LEU A 249 2.69 -11.61 -8.88
C LEU A 249 1.94 -10.30 -9.13
N ILE A 250 0.80 -10.15 -8.47
CA ILE A 250 -0.06 -8.97 -8.58
C ILE A 250 -0.09 -8.27 -7.23
N LEU A 251 0.36 -7.03 -7.19
CA LEU A 251 0.23 -6.17 -6.02
C LEU A 251 -1.03 -5.33 -6.14
N VAL A 252 -1.83 -5.34 -5.07
CA VAL A 252 -3.04 -4.53 -4.96
C VAL A 252 -3.03 -3.76 -3.64
N PRO A 253 -3.68 -2.59 -3.54
CA PRO A 253 -3.89 -1.92 -2.26
C PRO A 253 -4.63 -2.83 -1.26
N GLU A 254 -4.42 -2.63 0.05
CA GLU A 254 -5.07 -3.46 1.08
C GLU A 254 -6.60 -3.51 0.93
N ILE A 255 -7.21 -2.40 0.57
CA ILE A 255 -8.67 -2.29 0.36
C ILE A 255 -9.10 -2.92 -0.99
N GLY A 256 -8.19 -3.00 -1.96
CA GLY A 256 -8.44 -3.61 -3.28
C GLY A 256 -8.43 -5.14 -3.25
N LEU A 257 -7.86 -5.75 -2.21
CA LEU A 257 -7.78 -7.19 -2.06
C LEU A 257 -9.09 -7.77 -1.48
N THR A 258 -10.12 -7.77 -2.30
CA THR A 258 -11.43 -8.32 -1.95
C THR A 258 -11.58 -9.77 -2.41
N PRO A 259 -12.46 -10.58 -1.77
CA PRO A 259 -12.80 -11.91 -2.27
C PRO A 259 -13.30 -11.91 -3.72
N GLN A 260 -13.98 -10.84 -4.12
CA GLN A 260 -14.44 -10.65 -5.51
C GLN A 260 -13.28 -10.48 -6.49
N THR A 261 -12.23 -9.76 -6.10
CA THR A 261 -11.01 -9.61 -6.91
C THR A 261 -10.35 -10.97 -7.11
N VAL A 262 -10.12 -11.71 -6.03
CA VAL A 262 -9.52 -13.06 -6.08
C VAL A 262 -10.37 -14.01 -6.92
N SER A 263 -11.67 -14.09 -6.64
CA SER A 263 -12.62 -14.95 -7.37
C SER A 263 -12.68 -14.65 -8.87
N ARG A 264 -12.40 -13.42 -9.30
CA ARG A 264 -12.34 -13.08 -10.73
C ARG A 264 -11.20 -13.80 -11.44
N PHE A 265 -10.03 -13.90 -10.80
CA PHE A 265 -8.87 -14.63 -11.34
C PHE A 265 -9.11 -16.15 -11.28
N GLU A 266 -9.62 -16.66 -10.15
CA GLU A 266 -9.93 -18.08 -10.00
C GLU A 266 -10.95 -18.57 -11.03
N LYS A 267 -12.04 -17.82 -11.24
CA LYS A 267 -13.07 -18.14 -12.23
C LYS A 267 -12.54 -18.04 -13.67
N ARG A 268 -11.63 -17.09 -13.95
CA ARG A 268 -11.07 -16.96 -15.30
C ARG A 268 -10.16 -18.12 -15.67
N PHE A 269 -9.35 -18.61 -14.73
CA PHE A 269 -8.29 -19.57 -15.03
C PHE A 269 -8.53 -20.96 -14.45
N GLY A 270 -9.56 -21.14 -13.62
CA GLY A 270 -9.87 -22.44 -12.99
C GLY A 270 -8.80 -22.92 -11.99
N ILE A 271 -7.86 -22.06 -11.59
CA ILE A 271 -6.76 -22.40 -10.67
C ILE A 271 -6.86 -21.62 -9.38
N ALA A 272 -6.30 -22.19 -8.30
CA ALA A 272 -6.22 -21.53 -7.02
C ALA A 272 -5.25 -20.34 -7.07
N VAL A 273 -5.63 -19.24 -6.42
CA VAL A 273 -4.82 -18.02 -6.29
C VAL A 273 -4.19 -17.97 -4.90
N GLY A 274 -2.88 -17.76 -4.83
CA GLY A 274 -2.19 -17.49 -3.58
C GLY A 274 -2.48 -16.05 -3.12
N VAL A 275 -3.03 -15.90 -1.90
CA VAL A 275 -3.42 -14.58 -1.39
C VAL A 275 -2.55 -14.19 -0.20
N LEU A 276 -1.97 -12.97 -0.21
CA LEU A 276 -1.07 -12.46 0.84
C LEU A 276 -1.52 -11.08 1.34
N HIS A 277 -1.97 -11.01 2.58
CA HIS A 277 -2.38 -9.75 3.24
C HIS A 277 -2.12 -9.76 4.76
N SER A 278 -2.30 -8.60 5.38
CA SER A 278 -2.01 -8.38 6.81
C SER A 278 -2.88 -9.19 7.78
N GLN A 279 -4.07 -9.60 7.36
CA GLN A 279 -5.04 -10.33 8.20
C GLN A 279 -4.89 -11.86 8.17
N LEU A 280 -3.97 -12.40 7.36
CA LEU A 280 -3.65 -13.83 7.41
C LEU A 280 -2.91 -14.16 8.70
N SER A 281 -3.18 -15.32 9.26
CA SER A 281 -2.36 -15.89 10.33
C SER A 281 -0.91 -16.12 9.85
N ASP A 282 0.04 -16.16 10.77
CA ASP A 282 1.44 -16.41 10.43
C ASP A 282 1.66 -17.75 9.72
N LYS A 283 0.85 -18.78 10.06
CA LYS A 283 0.87 -20.11 9.39
C LYS A 283 0.36 -20.02 7.95
N GLU A 284 -0.79 -19.40 7.72
CA GLU A 284 -1.36 -19.25 6.37
C GLU A 284 -0.40 -18.46 5.47
N ARG A 285 0.20 -17.40 6.00
CA ARG A 285 1.19 -16.59 5.27
C ARG A 285 2.43 -17.42 4.91
N LEU A 286 2.92 -18.24 5.82
CA LEU A 286 4.05 -19.13 5.56
C LEU A 286 3.70 -20.17 4.51
N GLN A 287 2.52 -20.78 4.55
CA GLN A 287 2.08 -21.76 3.55
C GLN A 287 2.01 -21.18 2.14
N VAL A 288 1.40 -19.97 1.98
CA VAL A 288 1.35 -19.33 0.66
C VAL A 288 2.77 -18.99 0.18
N TRP A 289 3.65 -18.53 1.06
CA TRP A 289 5.03 -18.25 0.76
C TRP A 289 5.78 -19.51 0.28
N GLN A 290 5.63 -20.63 0.99
CA GLN A 290 6.23 -21.93 0.63
C GLN A 290 5.73 -22.44 -0.72
N ARG A 291 4.41 -22.42 -0.96
CA ARG A 291 3.78 -22.84 -2.22
C ARG A 291 4.21 -21.97 -3.40
N ALA A 292 4.32 -20.66 -3.21
CA ALA A 292 4.83 -19.73 -4.23
C ALA A 292 6.30 -20.01 -4.56
N LYS A 293 7.15 -20.22 -3.54
CA LYS A 293 8.57 -20.58 -3.70
C LYS A 293 8.75 -21.89 -4.45
N ALA A 294 7.90 -22.88 -4.17
CA ALA A 294 7.94 -24.20 -4.82
C ALA A 294 7.34 -24.16 -6.25
N GLY A 295 6.73 -23.07 -6.69
CA GLY A 295 6.09 -22.99 -8.01
C GLY A 295 4.74 -23.72 -8.09
N GLU A 296 4.10 -24.02 -6.97
CA GLU A 296 2.77 -24.67 -6.94
C GLU A 296 1.62 -23.70 -7.24
N LEU A 297 1.87 -22.39 -7.16
CA LEU A 297 0.87 -21.36 -7.44
C LEU A 297 1.24 -20.62 -8.72
N GLY A 298 0.35 -20.58 -9.70
CA GLY A 298 0.53 -19.79 -10.94
C GLY A 298 0.28 -18.28 -10.74
N ILE A 299 -0.65 -17.94 -9.86
CA ILE A 299 -1.03 -16.54 -9.58
C ILE A 299 -0.91 -16.28 -8.08
N ILE A 300 -0.20 -15.22 -7.74
CA ILE A 300 -0.08 -14.69 -6.38
C ILE A 300 -0.62 -13.26 -6.37
N ILE A 301 -1.61 -12.97 -5.52
CA ILE A 301 -2.13 -11.62 -5.33
C ILE A 301 -1.86 -11.21 -3.89
N GLY A 302 -1.31 -10.02 -3.70
CA GLY A 302 -1.07 -9.57 -2.34
C GLY A 302 -0.89 -8.08 -2.20
N THR A 303 -0.81 -7.65 -0.95
CA THR A 303 -0.56 -6.25 -0.60
C THR A 303 0.94 -5.92 -0.69
N ARG A 304 1.32 -4.73 -0.28
CA ARG A 304 2.70 -4.21 -0.35
C ARG A 304 3.80 -5.24 -0.04
N SER A 305 3.66 -6.00 1.05
CA SER A 305 4.70 -6.96 1.48
C SER A 305 4.83 -8.20 0.60
N ALA A 306 3.83 -8.48 -0.25
CA ALA A 306 3.90 -9.61 -1.19
C ALA A 306 5.04 -9.46 -2.23
N ILE A 307 5.58 -8.25 -2.40
CA ILE A 307 6.77 -8.00 -3.24
C ILE A 307 7.99 -8.84 -2.81
N PHE A 308 8.04 -9.33 -1.58
CA PHE A 308 9.12 -10.16 -1.06
C PHE A 308 8.87 -11.67 -1.21
N THR A 309 7.76 -12.08 -1.78
CA THR A 309 7.43 -13.50 -1.97
C THR A 309 8.35 -14.11 -3.02
N PRO A 310 9.08 -15.20 -2.74
CA PRO A 310 9.89 -15.86 -3.74
C PRO A 310 9.01 -16.47 -4.83
N LEU A 311 9.50 -16.46 -6.06
CA LEU A 311 8.83 -17.04 -7.21
C LEU A 311 9.77 -18.03 -7.88
N HIS A 312 9.29 -19.21 -8.21
CA HIS A 312 10.07 -20.25 -8.85
C HIS A 312 10.38 -19.91 -10.33
N ASN A 313 9.35 -19.53 -11.08
CA ASN A 313 9.45 -19.18 -12.50
C ASN A 313 8.61 -17.92 -12.80
N PRO A 314 9.10 -16.71 -12.44
CA PRO A 314 8.36 -15.48 -12.62
C PRO A 314 8.22 -15.10 -14.10
N GLY A 315 7.01 -14.69 -14.51
CA GLY A 315 6.70 -14.23 -15.87
C GLY A 315 6.35 -12.75 -15.96
N MET A 316 5.67 -12.18 -14.96
CA MET A 316 5.25 -10.78 -14.96
C MET A 316 4.98 -10.30 -13.53
N LEU A 317 5.24 -9.02 -13.29
CA LEU A 317 4.76 -8.31 -12.11
C LEU A 317 3.69 -7.30 -12.52
N ILE A 318 2.61 -7.20 -11.73
CA ILE A 318 1.55 -6.21 -11.93
C ILE A 318 1.39 -5.42 -10.63
N VAL A 319 1.27 -4.11 -10.72
CA VAL A 319 0.90 -3.23 -9.60
C VAL A 319 -0.39 -2.52 -10.01
N ASP A 320 -1.50 -2.94 -9.45
CA ASP A 320 -2.80 -2.31 -9.70
C ASP A 320 -3.00 -1.13 -8.75
N GLU A 321 -3.64 -0.06 -9.25
CA GLU A 321 -3.77 1.22 -8.54
C GLU A 321 -2.41 1.71 -8.00
N GLU A 322 -1.38 1.77 -8.88
CA GLU A 322 0.03 2.01 -8.54
C GLU A 322 0.29 3.32 -7.78
N HIS A 323 -0.64 4.27 -7.88
CA HIS A 323 -0.61 5.56 -7.19
C HIS A 323 -0.95 5.45 -5.69
N ASP A 324 -1.44 4.28 -5.23
CA ASP A 324 -1.95 4.14 -3.88
C ASP A 324 -0.84 4.32 -2.82
N GLU A 325 -1.10 5.19 -1.85
CA GLU A 325 -0.15 5.51 -0.77
C GLU A 325 0.21 4.29 0.10
N SER A 326 -0.64 3.24 0.14
CA SER A 326 -0.37 2.03 0.92
C SER A 326 0.84 1.24 0.42
N PHE A 327 1.28 1.49 -0.81
CA PHE A 327 2.51 0.90 -1.34
C PHE A 327 3.80 1.50 -0.75
N LYS A 328 3.74 2.67 -0.12
CA LYS A 328 4.85 3.23 0.68
C LYS A 328 4.71 2.80 2.14
N GLN A 329 5.74 2.15 2.69
CA GLN A 329 5.78 1.84 4.12
C GLN A 329 6.13 3.08 4.92
N GLN A 330 5.35 3.37 5.97
CA GLN A 330 5.53 4.60 6.77
C GLN A 330 6.40 4.39 8.01
N ASP A 331 6.56 3.13 8.47
CA ASP A 331 7.33 2.78 9.67
C ASP A 331 8.43 1.77 9.34
N GLY A 332 9.52 1.79 10.13
CA GLY A 332 10.66 0.89 9.96
C GLY A 332 11.37 1.10 8.61
N LEU A 333 11.50 0.06 7.81
CA LEU A 333 12.03 0.13 6.45
C LEU A 333 11.02 0.82 5.52
N ARG A 334 11.24 2.10 5.21
CA ARG A 334 10.31 2.97 4.47
C ARG A 334 10.40 2.81 2.95
N TYR A 335 10.30 1.58 2.45
CA TYR A 335 10.34 1.27 1.02
C TYR A 335 9.03 1.58 0.30
N HIS A 336 9.10 1.73 -1.02
CA HIS A 336 7.95 1.83 -1.90
C HIS A 336 7.85 0.56 -2.77
N ALA A 337 6.74 -0.20 -2.66
CA ALA A 337 6.61 -1.49 -3.35
C ALA A 337 6.57 -1.36 -4.88
N ARG A 338 6.04 -0.25 -5.44
CA ARG A 338 6.09 0.06 -6.87
C ARG A 338 7.53 0.11 -7.38
N ASP A 339 8.40 0.82 -6.67
CA ASP A 339 9.80 0.99 -7.07
C ASP A 339 10.57 -0.32 -6.94
N LEU A 340 10.25 -1.10 -5.88
CA LEU A 340 10.77 -2.47 -5.73
C LEU A 340 10.29 -3.42 -6.83
N ALA A 341 9.05 -3.27 -7.28
CA ALA A 341 8.53 -4.06 -8.40
C ALA A 341 9.34 -3.80 -9.67
N ALA A 342 9.70 -2.54 -9.97
CA ALA A 342 10.55 -2.20 -11.10
C ALA A 342 11.95 -2.81 -10.97
N MET A 343 12.54 -2.72 -9.77
CA MET A 343 13.84 -3.31 -9.49
C MET A 343 13.82 -4.83 -9.63
N ARG A 344 12.81 -5.49 -9.06
CA ARG A 344 12.64 -6.94 -9.11
C ARG A 344 12.38 -7.43 -10.52
N ALA A 345 11.50 -6.76 -11.27
CA ALA A 345 11.23 -7.08 -12.67
C ALA A 345 12.50 -6.99 -13.53
N LYS A 346 13.33 -5.95 -13.31
CA LYS A 346 14.62 -5.80 -13.98
C LYS A 346 15.58 -6.95 -13.64
N GLN A 347 15.66 -7.38 -12.39
CA GLN A 347 16.54 -8.48 -11.97
C GLN A 347 16.14 -9.83 -12.55
N HIS A 348 14.83 -10.06 -12.72
CA HIS A 348 14.31 -11.27 -13.37
C HIS A 348 14.26 -11.16 -14.91
N ASN A 349 14.53 -9.99 -15.46
CA ASN A 349 14.33 -9.66 -16.89
C ASN A 349 12.91 -9.94 -17.41
N ILE A 350 11.89 -9.55 -16.63
CA ILE A 350 10.47 -9.74 -16.95
C ILE A 350 9.74 -8.40 -17.01
N PRO A 351 8.57 -8.32 -17.67
CA PRO A 351 7.77 -7.10 -17.72
C PRO A 351 7.14 -6.74 -16.37
N LEU A 352 7.02 -5.42 -16.15
CA LEU A 352 6.23 -4.81 -15.10
C LEU A 352 5.10 -3.99 -15.70
N LEU A 353 3.87 -4.26 -15.24
CA LEU A 353 2.69 -3.48 -15.58
C LEU A 353 2.23 -2.66 -14.37
N LEU A 354 2.16 -1.35 -14.54
CA LEU A 354 1.63 -0.40 -13.57
C LEU A 354 0.26 0.06 -14.06
N GLY A 355 -0.80 -0.26 -13.33
CA GLY A 355 -2.17 0.10 -13.72
C GLY A 355 -2.74 1.17 -12.82
N SER A 356 -3.36 2.20 -13.40
CA SER A 356 -4.04 3.26 -12.66
C SER A 356 -5.04 4.03 -13.50
N ALA A 357 -6.09 4.54 -12.87
CA ALA A 357 -6.97 5.57 -13.47
C ALA A 357 -6.40 6.98 -13.22
N THR A 358 -5.55 7.11 -12.23
CA THR A 358 -5.00 8.36 -11.72
C THR A 358 -3.52 8.15 -11.40
N PRO A 359 -2.67 7.90 -12.41
CA PRO A 359 -1.27 7.55 -12.18
C PRO A 359 -0.54 8.60 -11.34
N ALA A 360 0.35 8.13 -10.46
CA ALA A 360 1.24 9.00 -9.71
C ALA A 360 2.08 9.86 -10.66
N LEU A 361 2.34 11.11 -10.29
CA LEU A 361 3.06 12.05 -11.16
C LEU A 361 4.47 11.56 -11.50
N GLU A 362 5.12 10.81 -10.62
CA GLU A 362 6.40 10.15 -10.87
C GLU A 362 6.29 9.11 -12.00
N THR A 363 5.26 8.27 -11.96
CA THR A 363 4.99 7.24 -12.98
C THR A 363 4.61 7.88 -14.30
N LEU A 364 3.72 8.87 -14.26
CA LEU A 364 3.30 9.60 -15.46
C LEU A 364 4.49 10.33 -16.12
N ASN A 365 5.37 10.97 -15.34
CA ASN A 365 6.57 11.61 -15.87
C ASN A 365 7.51 10.62 -16.56
N ASN A 366 7.66 9.41 -16.01
CA ASN A 366 8.44 8.34 -16.64
C ASN A 366 7.79 7.88 -17.98
N ALA A 367 6.47 7.79 -18.04
CA ALA A 367 5.74 7.44 -19.26
C ALA A 367 5.86 8.55 -20.31
N LEU A 368 5.64 9.80 -19.95
CA LEU A 368 5.74 10.96 -20.85
C LEU A 368 7.18 11.19 -21.35
N SER A 369 8.19 10.84 -20.58
CA SER A 369 9.61 10.90 -20.99
C SER A 369 10.08 9.69 -21.82
N GLY A 370 9.21 8.73 -22.13
CA GLY A 370 9.53 7.54 -22.90
C GLY A 370 10.33 6.46 -22.14
N ARG A 371 10.53 6.62 -20.82
CA ARG A 371 11.17 5.58 -19.97
C ARG A 371 10.26 4.39 -19.75
N TYR A 372 8.95 4.61 -19.71
CA TYR A 372 7.91 3.59 -19.61
C TYR A 372 7.05 3.61 -20.87
N ALA A 373 6.59 2.46 -21.31
CA ALA A 373 5.57 2.41 -22.35
C ALA A 373 4.25 2.97 -21.80
N HIS A 374 3.60 3.85 -22.57
CA HIS A 374 2.35 4.49 -22.16
C HIS A 374 1.18 3.89 -22.92
N LEU A 375 0.36 3.09 -22.24
CA LEU A 375 -0.83 2.44 -22.77
C LEU A 375 -2.06 3.14 -22.18
N GLN A 376 -3.00 3.56 -23.03
CA GLN A 376 -4.14 4.37 -22.60
C GLN A 376 -5.46 3.67 -22.93
N LEU A 377 -6.40 3.71 -21.98
CA LEU A 377 -7.78 3.27 -22.14
C LEU A 377 -8.69 4.46 -21.80
N THR A 378 -9.09 5.19 -22.82
CA THR A 378 -9.81 6.47 -22.66
C THR A 378 -11.32 6.28 -22.52
N LYS A 379 -11.84 5.10 -22.88
CA LYS A 379 -13.28 4.79 -22.89
C LYS A 379 -13.66 3.89 -21.73
N ARG A 380 -14.88 4.08 -21.21
CA ARG A 380 -15.48 3.15 -20.24
C ARG A 380 -16.02 1.93 -20.97
N ALA A 381 -15.76 0.74 -20.44
CA ALA A 381 -16.36 -0.49 -20.95
C ALA A 381 -17.89 -0.44 -20.77
N GLY A 382 -18.64 -0.92 -21.77
CA GLY A 382 -20.11 -0.99 -21.71
C GLY A 382 -20.86 0.34 -21.87
N GLY A 383 -20.22 1.42 -22.31
CA GLY A 383 -20.89 2.68 -22.66
C GLY A 383 -21.47 3.46 -21.47
N ALA A 384 -21.00 3.20 -20.25
CA ALA A 384 -21.48 3.89 -19.04
C ALA A 384 -21.21 5.40 -19.12
N LYS A 385 -22.23 6.22 -18.80
CA LYS A 385 -22.15 7.68 -18.82
C LYS A 385 -21.16 8.20 -17.76
N SER A 386 -20.50 9.31 -18.07
CA SER A 386 -19.64 10.02 -17.11
C SER A 386 -20.49 10.67 -16.01
N THR A 387 -19.92 10.73 -14.81
CA THR A 387 -20.51 11.49 -13.70
C THR A 387 -20.33 12.97 -13.95
N HIS A 388 -21.39 13.75 -13.79
CA HIS A 388 -21.31 15.22 -13.86
C HIS A 388 -20.63 15.75 -12.59
N GLN A 389 -19.59 16.56 -12.78
CA GLN A 389 -18.84 17.15 -11.69
C GLN A 389 -19.15 18.64 -11.59
N HIS A 390 -19.45 19.11 -10.39
CA HIS A 390 -19.82 20.51 -10.13
C HIS A 390 -18.97 21.06 -9.00
N VAL A 391 -18.64 22.35 -9.10
CA VAL A 391 -18.01 23.10 -8.01
C VAL A 391 -19.06 23.95 -7.35
N LEU A 392 -19.18 23.86 -6.01
CA LEU A 392 -20.08 24.65 -5.22
C LEU A 392 -19.30 25.72 -4.46
N ASP A 393 -19.68 26.98 -4.67
CA ASP A 393 -19.15 28.12 -3.94
C ASP A 393 -19.73 28.15 -2.52
N ALA A 394 -18.88 27.99 -1.51
CA ALA A 394 -19.27 27.99 -0.11
C ALA A 394 -19.17 29.38 0.55
N ARG A 395 -18.73 30.42 -0.17
CA ARG A 395 -18.60 31.78 0.37
C ARG A 395 -19.98 32.38 0.66
N ASP A 396 -20.06 33.14 1.73
CA ASP A 396 -21.27 33.83 2.17
C ASP A 396 -22.52 32.96 2.33
N GLN A 397 -22.34 31.64 2.40
CA GLN A 397 -23.46 30.72 2.66
C GLN A 397 -23.46 30.28 4.12
N PRO A 398 -24.62 30.12 4.75
CA PRO A 398 -24.69 29.48 6.06
C PRO A 398 -24.07 28.09 5.99
N ILE A 399 -23.12 27.80 6.89
CA ILE A 399 -22.47 26.49 7.00
C ILE A 399 -22.96 25.79 8.25
N HIS A 400 -23.59 24.64 8.08
CA HIS A 400 -24.08 23.78 9.15
C HIS A 400 -23.20 22.52 9.25
N TYR A 401 -22.46 22.39 10.34
CA TYR A 401 -21.54 21.25 10.59
C TYR A 401 -20.56 20.98 9.43
N GLY A 402 -20.08 22.03 8.77
CA GLY A 402 -19.15 21.96 7.65
C GLY A 402 -19.82 21.77 6.27
N ILE A 403 -21.14 21.80 6.20
CA ILE A 403 -21.92 21.65 4.96
C ILE A 403 -22.63 22.96 4.66
N SER A 404 -22.46 23.52 3.47
CA SER A 404 -23.12 24.75 3.05
C SER A 404 -24.61 24.51 2.75
N GLN A 405 -25.43 25.56 2.90
CA GLN A 405 -26.88 25.51 2.66
C GLN A 405 -27.20 25.02 1.24
N GLY A 406 -26.43 25.45 0.24
CA GLY A 406 -26.59 25.00 -1.15
C GLY A 406 -26.40 23.49 -1.30
N LEU A 407 -25.36 22.92 -0.67
CA LEU A 407 -25.10 21.50 -0.71
C LEU A 407 -26.19 20.70 0.03
N LEU A 408 -26.65 21.19 1.17
CA LEU A 408 -27.78 20.57 1.91
C LEU A 408 -29.03 20.47 1.04
N THR A 409 -29.35 21.53 0.28
CA THR A 409 -30.51 21.54 -0.63
C THR A 409 -30.39 20.43 -1.69
N ILE A 410 -29.22 20.27 -2.29
CA ILE A 410 -28.96 19.22 -3.28
C ILE A 410 -29.05 17.82 -2.63
N MET A 411 -28.50 17.65 -1.43
CA MET A 411 -28.58 16.38 -0.69
C MET A 411 -30.05 16.01 -0.39
N HIS A 412 -30.87 16.97 0.04
CA HIS A 412 -32.29 16.76 0.28
C HIS A 412 -33.03 16.31 -1.00
N GLN A 413 -32.73 16.91 -2.15
CA GLN A 413 -33.34 16.52 -3.43
C GLN A 413 -33.09 15.04 -3.74
N HIS A 414 -31.82 14.58 -3.61
CA HIS A 414 -31.45 13.18 -3.87
C HIS A 414 -32.08 12.21 -2.86
N ILE A 415 -32.07 12.54 -1.57
CA ILE A 415 -32.66 11.71 -0.51
C ILE A 415 -34.17 11.58 -0.68
N ASN A 416 -34.84 12.69 -0.96
CA ASN A 416 -36.32 12.71 -1.18
C ASN A 416 -36.72 11.93 -2.45
N ALA A 417 -35.84 11.85 -3.43
CA ALA A 417 -36.00 11.00 -4.62
C ALA A 417 -35.71 9.50 -4.35
N GLY A 418 -35.45 9.10 -3.11
CA GLY A 418 -35.17 7.72 -2.70
C GLY A 418 -33.78 7.23 -3.07
N ASN A 419 -32.87 8.12 -3.41
CA ASN A 419 -31.50 7.76 -3.79
C ASN A 419 -30.56 7.74 -2.58
N GLN A 420 -29.37 7.14 -2.77
CA GLN A 420 -28.29 7.19 -1.78
C GLN A 420 -27.36 8.37 -2.06
N VAL A 421 -26.93 9.02 -0.98
CA VAL A 421 -25.97 10.13 -0.97
C VAL A 421 -24.72 9.71 -0.23
N LEU A 422 -23.56 9.91 -0.85
CA LEU A 422 -22.24 9.68 -0.25
C LEU A 422 -21.64 11.04 0.14
N VAL A 423 -21.42 11.25 1.43
CA VAL A 423 -20.70 12.42 1.96
C VAL A 423 -19.26 12.02 2.24
N PHE A 424 -18.35 12.58 1.49
CA PHE A 424 -16.94 12.35 1.66
C PHE A 424 -16.31 13.47 2.47
N VAL A 425 -15.64 13.09 3.57
CA VAL A 425 -14.89 14.00 4.43
C VAL A 425 -13.40 13.73 4.28
N ASN A 426 -12.64 14.73 3.86
CA ASN A 426 -11.21 14.60 3.67
C ASN A 426 -10.48 14.73 5.02
N ARG A 427 -10.36 13.62 5.76
CA ARG A 427 -9.82 13.60 7.15
C ARG A 427 -8.29 13.64 7.23
N ARG A 428 -7.55 13.48 6.14
CA ARG A 428 -6.09 13.36 6.24
C ARG A 428 -5.43 14.73 6.38
N GLY A 429 -4.90 15.00 7.57
CA GLY A 429 -3.70 15.72 7.99
C GLY A 429 -3.13 16.81 7.08
N TYR A 430 -3.97 17.44 6.26
CA TYR A 430 -3.55 18.66 5.59
C TYR A 430 -3.31 19.72 6.65
N ALA A 431 -2.21 20.41 6.54
CA ALA A 431 -1.93 21.54 7.40
C ALA A 431 -3.07 22.55 7.24
N PRO A 432 -3.83 22.86 8.30
CA PRO A 432 -4.98 23.73 8.18
C PRO A 432 -4.53 25.13 7.75
N ALA A 433 -4.92 25.53 6.55
CA ALA A 433 -4.76 26.90 6.08
C ALA A 433 -5.84 27.79 6.72
N LEU A 434 -5.53 29.07 6.91
CA LEU A 434 -6.49 30.06 7.35
C LEU A 434 -7.04 30.81 6.13
N LEU A 435 -8.37 30.84 5.99
CA LEU A 435 -9.04 31.52 4.88
C LEU A 435 -10.24 32.35 5.37
N CYS A 436 -10.62 33.32 4.58
CA CYS A 436 -11.78 34.15 4.84
C CYS A 436 -13.04 33.47 4.32
N HIS A 437 -14.07 33.33 5.16
CA HIS A 437 -15.36 32.75 4.75
C HIS A 437 -16.08 33.64 3.73
N HIS A 438 -15.95 34.96 3.85
CA HIS A 438 -16.65 35.92 2.98
C HIS A 438 -16.05 35.97 1.55
N CYS A 439 -14.73 36.18 1.41
CA CYS A 439 -14.12 36.37 0.09
C CYS A 439 -13.29 35.18 -0.41
N GLY A 440 -13.05 34.16 0.42
CA GLY A 440 -12.21 32.99 0.08
C GLY A 440 -10.70 33.25 0.14
N GLU A 441 -10.27 34.49 0.42
CA GLU A 441 -8.84 34.83 0.47
C GLU A 441 -8.10 33.98 1.51
N THR A 442 -7.00 33.36 1.07
CA THR A 442 -6.15 32.53 1.93
C THR A 442 -5.00 33.37 2.49
N VAL A 443 -4.71 33.21 3.78
CA VAL A 443 -3.64 33.98 4.42
C VAL A 443 -2.26 33.47 3.98
N MET A 444 -1.65 34.22 3.06
CA MET A 444 -0.37 33.90 2.43
C MET A 444 0.82 34.37 3.24
N CYS A 445 1.95 33.67 3.13
CA CYS A 445 3.20 34.06 3.75
C CYS A 445 3.77 35.31 3.09
N LYS A 446 4.13 36.34 3.91
CA LYS A 446 4.70 37.60 3.41
C LYS A 446 6.13 37.48 2.86
N ARG A 447 6.79 36.30 3.04
CA ARG A 447 8.18 36.06 2.59
C ARG A 447 8.26 35.14 1.38
N CYS A 448 7.20 34.39 1.09
CA CYS A 448 7.13 33.49 -0.05
C CYS A 448 5.65 33.22 -0.39
N ASP A 449 5.37 32.84 -1.63
CA ASP A 449 4.00 32.63 -2.13
C ASP A 449 3.46 31.25 -1.69
N ARG A 450 3.37 31.04 -0.37
CA ARG A 450 2.84 29.81 0.23
C ARG A 450 1.84 30.16 1.33
N PRO A 451 0.76 29.37 1.50
CA PRO A 451 -0.17 29.55 2.62
C PRO A 451 0.53 29.37 3.97
N TYR A 452 0.08 30.11 4.97
CA TYR A 452 0.43 29.83 6.35
C TYR A 452 -0.34 28.61 6.87
N THR A 453 0.32 27.82 7.70
CA THR A 453 -0.29 26.74 8.48
C THR A 453 -0.73 27.27 9.84
N VAL A 454 -1.95 26.93 10.26
CA VAL A 454 -2.49 27.30 11.57
C VAL A 454 -2.00 26.34 12.65
N HIS A 455 -1.31 26.88 13.64
CA HIS A 455 -0.92 26.17 14.87
C HIS A 455 -1.85 26.58 16.01
N LYS A 456 -3.03 25.93 16.11
CA LYS A 456 -4.09 26.28 17.08
C LYS A 456 -3.61 26.32 18.53
N ALA A 457 -2.80 25.33 18.95
CA ALA A 457 -2.30 25.25 20.33
C ALA A 457 -1.42 26.45 20.73
N GLN A 458 -0.79 27.11 19.76
CA GLN A 458 0.13 28.24 19.97
C GLN A 458 -0.47 29.56 19.49
N ASN A 459 -1.71 29.53 19.00
CA ASN A 459 -2.44 30.69 18.44
C ASN A 459 -1.58 31.50 17.43
N ARG A 460 -0.88 30.79 16.55
CA ARG A 460 0.02 31.42 15.57
C ARG A 460 -0.08 30.76 14.19
N LEU A 461 0.34 31.52 13.19
CA LEU A 461 0.56 31.06 11.84
C LEU A 461 2.05 30.84 11.58
N GLN A 462 2.41 29.74 10.91
CA GLN A 462 3.79 29.43 10.52
C GLN A 462 3.84 28.95 9.08
N CYS A 463 4.76 29.52 8.31
CA CYS A 463 5.05 29.02 6.97
C CYS A 463 6.00 27.83 7.03
N HIS A 464 5.56 26.67 6.55
CA HIS A 464 6.38 25.45 6.52
C HIS A 464 7.41 25.42 5.36
N HIS A 465 7.45 26.47 4.55
CA HIS A 465 8.46 26.62 3.49
C HIS A 465 9.67 27.45 3.93
N CYS A 466 9.44 28.63 4.53
CA CYS A 466 10.51 29.55 4.92
C CYS A 466 10.66 29.73 6.43
N GLY A 467 9.83 29.10 7.24
CA GLY A 467 9.83 29.23 8.70
C GLY A 467 9.27 30.55 9.23
N GLY A 468 8.79 31.45 8.35
CA GLY A 468 8.20 32.73 8.76
C GLY A 468 7.00 32.52 9.68
N MET A 469 6.93 33.29 10.77
CA MET A 469 5.85 33.20 11.78
C MET A 469 5.15 34.54 11.93
N ARG A 470 3.84 34.49 12.26
CA ARG A 470 3.04 35.64 12.68
C ARG A 470 1.89 35.21 13.60
N SER A 471 1.32 36.15 14.33
CA SER A 471 0.07 35.96 15.08
C SER A 471 -1.10 35.77 14.13
N MET A 472 -2.18 35.12 14.60
CA MET A 472 -3.42 35.04 13.84
C MET A 472 -4.04 36.43 13.67
N PRO A 473 -4.41 36.82 12.44
CA PRO A 473 -5.13 38.06 12.22
C PRO A 473 -6.54 37.97 12.78
N SER A 474 -7.10 39.06 13.24
CA SER A 474 -8.49 39.17 13.68
C SER A 474 -9.46 39.32 12.50
N ASN A 475 -8.99 39.93 11.42
CA ASN A 475 -9.79 40.24 10.24
C ASN A 475 -9.06 39.82 8.96
N CYS A 476 -9.80 39.61 7.90
CA CYS A 476 -9.26 39.36 6.57
C CYS A 476 -8.48 40.60 6.07
N GLU A 477 -7.29 40.39 5.53
CA GLU A 477 -6.47 41.47 5.00
C GLU A 477 -6.99 42.02 3.66
N ALA A 478 -7.82 41.26 2.93
CA ALA A 478 -8.37 41.66 1.64
C ALA A 478 -9.73 42.37 1.75
N CYS A 479 -10.69 41.81 2.50
CA CYS A 479 -12.05 42.34 2.59
C CYS A 479 -12.41 42.88 3.96
N HIS A 480 -11.53 42.81 4.94
CA HIS A 480 -11.70 43.29 6.32
C HIS A 480 -12.80 42.58 7.15
N HIS A 481 -13.47 41.57 6.63
CA HIS A 481 -14.36 40.73 7.39
C HIS A 481 -13.67 39.97 8.50
N ASN A 482 -14.35 39.74 9.62
CA ASN A 482 -13.80 39.10 10.82
C ASN A 482 -13.99 37.56 10.84
N GLU A 483 -14.69 37.00 9.86
CA GLU A 483 -14.97 35.57 9.79
C GLU A 483 -13.87 34.80 9.07
N LEU A 484 -12.82 34.47 9.84
CA LEU A 484 -11.70 33.65 9.38
C LEU A 484 -11.91 32.20 9.82
N VAL A 485 -11.89 31.27 8.86
CA VAL A 485 -12.12 29.85 9.10
C VAL A 485 -10.86 29.05 8.79
N THR A 486 -10.67 27.96 9.54
CA THR A 486 -9.63 26.99 9.23
C THR A 486 -10.20 25.90 8.35
N ALA A 487 -9.55 25.63 7.22
CA ALA A 487 -9.91 24.47 6.39
C ALA A 487 -9.80 23.17 7.23
N GLY A 488 -10.80 22.28 7.12
CA GLY A 488 -10.80 20.98 7.79
C GLY A 488 -11.90 20.80 8.84
N THR A 489 -12.95 20.07 8.49
CA THR A 489 -14.02 19.65 9.43
C THR A 489 -13.83 18.19 9.82
N GLY A 490 -14.00 17.86 11.11
CA GLY A 490 -13.86 16.47 11.60
C GLY A 490 -15.04 15.60 11.18
N THR A 491 -14.79 14.34 10.82
CA THR A 491 -15.82 13.36 10.37
C THR A 491 -16.92 13.15 11.41
N GLU A 492 -16.58 13.22 12.71
CA GLU A 492 -17.53 13.04 13.80
C GLU A 492 -18.52 14.20 13.90
N GLN A 493 -18.05 15.44 13.69
CA GLN A 493 -18.90 16.63 13.68
C GLN A 493 -19.87 16.59 12.50
N VAL A 494 -19.41 16.16 11.32
CA VAL A 494 -20.24 15.98 10.13
C VAL A 494 -21.31 14.92 10.38
N GLU A 495 -20.94 13.75 10.95
CA GLU A 495 -21.89 12.67 11.24
C GLU A 495 -22.98 13.10 12.22
N GLN A 496 -22.59 13.72 13.34
CA GLN A 496 -23.54 14.24 14.33
C GLN A 496 -24.45 15.30 13.74
N GLY A 497 -23.88 16.20 12.92
CA GLY A 497 -24.65 17.23 12.23
C GLY A 497 -25.64 16.65 11.23
N LEU A 498 -25.24 15.64 10.45
CA LEU A 498 -26.15 15.02 9.48
C LEU A 498 -27.33 14.32 10.14
N ALA A 499 -27.18 13.72 11.33
CA ALA A 499 -28.28 13.16 12.08
C ALA A 499 -29.34 14.21 12.47
N SER A 500 -28.89 15.41 12.78
CA SER A 500 -29.80 16.55 13.10
C SER A 500 -30.42 17.18 11.86
N LEU A 501 -29.66 17.25 10.76
CA LEU A 501 -30.10 17.87 9.50
C LEU A 501 -31.01 16.97 8.68
N PHE A 502 -30.92 15.65 8.85
CA PHE A 502 -31.73 14.64 8.14
C PHE A 502 -32.43 13.69 9.13
N PRO A 503 -33.40 14.20 9.94
CA PRO A 503 -34.09 13.39 10.91
C PRO A 503 -34.86 12.26 10.22
N GLY A 504 -34.74 11.04 10.74
CA GLY A 504 -35.41 9.85 10.17
C GLY A 504 -34.69 9.20 8.99
N VAL A 505 -33.64 9.80 8.43
CA VAL A 505 -32.83 9.20 7.38
C VAL A 505 -31.77 8.25 7.99
N LYS A 506 -31.79 6.99 7.58
CA LYS A 506 -30.77 6.00 8.04
C LYS A 506 -29.43 6.33 7.46
N GLN A 507 -28.46 6.56 8.35
CA GLN A 507 -27.08 6.86 7.98
C GLN A 507 -26.10 5.79 8.46
N VAL A 508 -24.96 5.68 7.79
CA VAL A 508 -23.86 4.82 8.19
C VAL A 508 -22.52 5.51 7.98
N ARG A 509 -21.66 5.43 8.99
CA ARG A 509 -20.28 5.88 8.91
C ARG A 509 -19.35 4.73 8.58
N ILE A 510 -18.48 4.95 7.61
CA ILE A 510 -17.50 3.97 7.15
C ILE A 510 -16.10 4.59 7.20
N ASP A 511 -15.37 4.28 8.25
CA ASP A 511 -13.96 4.63 8.39
C ASP A 511 -13.16 3.46 9.04
N SER A 512 -11.84 3.60 9.12
CA SER A 512 -10.95 2.58 9.69
C SER A 512 -11.24 2.24 11.15
N ASP A 513 -11.92 3.12 11.88
CA ASP A 513 -12.21 2.95 13.30
C ASP A 513 -13.55 2.23 13.52
N THR A 514 -14.54 2.50 12.65
CA THR A 514 -15.90 1.94 12.75
C THR A 514 -16.00 0.53 12.17
N VAL A 515 -15.11 0.16 11.24
CA VAL A 515 -15.19 -1.10 10.47
C VAL A 515 -13.98 -2.01 10.77
N ARG A 516 -13.71 -2.24 12.05
CA ARG A 516 -12.67 -3.20 12.46
C ARG A 516 -13.20 -4.63 12.37
N GLY A 517 -12.59 -5.44 11.47
CA GLY A 517 -12.92 -6.85 11.22
C GLY A 517 -13.56 -7.10 9.84
N LYS A 518 -13.17 -8.21 9.20
CA LYS A 518 -13.64 -8.59 7.86
C LYS A 518 -15.16 -8.71 7.75
N ASP A 519 -15.78 -9.36 8.70
CA ASP A 519 -17.21 -9.67 8.64
C ASP A 519 -18.06 -8.41 8.76
N LYS A 520 -17.64 -7.46 9.59
CA LYS A 520 -18.37 -6.20 9.80
C LYS A 520 -18.35 -5.30 8.56
N LEU A 521 -17.21 -5.21 7.87
CA LEU A 521 -17.13 -4.45 6.61
C LEU A 521 -18.05 -5.05 5.54
N HIS A 522 -17.99 -6.39 5.35
CA HIS A 522 -18.84 -7.08 4.37
C HIS A 522 -20.32 -6.91 4.67
N GLN A 523 -20.72 -7.14 5.92
CA GLN A 523 -22.11 -6.95 6.35
C GLN A 523 -22.60 -5.52 6.11
N THR A 524 -21.75 -4.51 6.42
CA THR A 524 -22.08 -3.10 6.19
C THR A 524 -22.25 -2.79 4.70
N LEU A 525 -21.35 -3.29 3.85
CA LEU A 525 -21.41 -3.10 2.40
C LEU A 525 -22.64 -3.78 1.78
N ASP A 526 -22.98 -4.98 2.24
CA ASP A 526 -24.19 -5.68 1.82
C ASP A 526 -25.48 -4.94 2.23
N ALA A 527 -25.49 -4.38 3.45
CA ALA A 527 -26.59 -3.56 3.93
C ALA A 527 -26.77 -2.27 3.10
N ILE A 528 -25.67 -1.62 2.70
CA ILE A 528 -25.68 -0.46 1.80
C ILE A 528 -26.23 -0.85 0.42
N ASN A 529 -25.75 -1.95 -0.16
CA ASN A 529 -26.22 -2.42 -1.46
C ASN A 529 -27.70 -2.85 -1.45
N ARG A 530 -28.24 -3.25 -0.29
CA ARG A 530 -29.66 -3.50 -0.07
C ARG A 530 -30.47 -2.23 0.27
N GLN A 531 -29.87 -1.04 0.15
CA GLN A 531 -30.49 0.26 0.42
C GLN A 531 -31.00 0.42 1.87
N GLN A 532 -30.41 -0.26 2.84
CA GLN A 532 -30.77 -0.10 4.25
C GLN A 532 -30.33 1.27 4.81
N TYR A 533 -29.41 1.94 4.14
CA TYR A 533 -28.89 3.28 4.45
C TYR A 533 -29.04 4.17 3.23
N GLN A 534 -29.53 5.39 3.43
CA GLN A 534 -29.63 6.41 2.38
C GLN A 534 -28.45 7.40 2.42
N LEU A 535 -27.87 7.62 3.60
CA LEU A 535 -26.77 8.54 3.81
C LEU A 535 -25.50 7.79 4.22
N LEU A 536 -24.48 7.88 3.39
CA LEU A 536 -23.20 7.24 3.61
C LEU A 536 -22.18 8.31 3.95
N VAL A 537 -21.54 8.23 5.12
CA VAL A 537 -20.50 9.18 5.54
C VAL A 537 -19.18 8.45 5.64
N GLY A 538 -18.13 8.98 5.06
CA GLY A 538 -16.86 8.31 5.21
C GLY A 538 -15.66 9.02 4.62
N THR A 539 -14.53 8.33 4.76
CA THR A 539 -13.23 8.76 4.33
C THR A 539 -12.73 7.87 3.18
N GLN A 540 -11.45 7.80 2.95
CA GLN A 540 -10.82 7.10 1.82
C GLN A 540 -11.24 5.64 1.60
N ILE A 541 -11.82 4.95 2.59
CA ILE A 541 -12.33 3.58 2.41
C ILE A 541 -13.42 3.53 1.33
N LEU A 542 -14.27 4.56 1.26
CA LEU A 542 -15.36 4.63 0.29
C LEU A 542 -14.91 4.95 -1.14
N SER A 543 -13.74 5.56 -1.30
CA SER A 543 -13.21 5.88 -2.64
C SER A 543 -12.65 4.65 -3.37
N LYS A 544 -12.33 3.56 -2.64
CA LYS A 544 -11.56 2.43 -3.16
C LYS A 544 -12.37 1.12 -3.18
N GLY A 545 -12.25 0.37 -4.28
CA GLY A 545 -12.62 -1.05 -4.37
C GLY A 545 -14.11 -1.44 -4.31
N HIS A 546 -15.01 -0.58 -3.82
CA HIS A 546 -16.40 -0.92 -3.59
C HIS A 546 -17.33 -0.32 -4.66
N HIS A 547 -18.39 -1.05 -4.99
CA HIS A 547 -19.41 -0.63 -5.93
C HIS A 547 -20.67 -0.25 -5.17
N PHE A 548 -21.19 0.96 -5.42
CA PHE A 548 -22.42 1.50 -4.82
C PHE A 548 -23.43 1.87 -5.93
N PRO A 549 -24.22 0.89 -6.41
CA PRO A 549 -25.07 1.10 -7.61
C PRO A 549 -26.19 2.12 -7.40
N HIS A 550 -26.56 2.42 -6.16
CA HIS A 550 -27.66 3.32 -5.82
C HIS A 550 -27.21 4.73 -5.39
N VAL A 551 -25.89 4.98 -5.34
CA VAL A 551 -25.35 6.31 -5.04
C VAL A 551 -25.47 7.18 -6.30
N THR A 552 -26.30 8.21 -6.22
CA THR A 552 -26.49 9.20 -7.30
C THR A 552 -25.82 10.54 -7.02
N LEU A 553 -25.49 10.81 -5.75
CA LEU A 553 -24.79 12.03 -5.35
C LEU A 553 -23.54 11.69 -4.53
N VAL A 554 -22.42 12.28 -4.90
CA VAL A 554 -21.21 12.34 -4.07
C VAL A 554 -20.97 13.79 -3.68
N ALA A 555 -21.03 14.08 -2.38
CA ALA A 555 -20.72 15.36 -1.80
C ALA A 555 -19.31 15.34 -1.21
N VAL A 556 -18.40 16.14 -1.74
CA VAL A 556 -17.01 16.25 -1.27
C VAL A 556 -16.89 17.52 -0.45
N LEU A 557 -16.65 17.36 0.84
CA LEU A 557 -16.43 18.47 1.77
C LEU A 557 -14.93 18.79 1.86
N ASP A 558 -14.59 20.05 2.06
CA ASP A 558 -13.23 20.53 2.34
C ASP A 558 -12.19 20.23 1.24
N CYS A 559 -12.42 20.78 0.07
CA CYS A 559 -11.39 20.79 -0.99
C CYS A 559 -10.23 21.75 -0.65
N ASP A 560 -10.53 22.84 0.06
CA ASP A 560 -9.60 23.93 0.36
C ASP A 560 -8.39 23.46 1.19
N GLY A 561 -8.62 22.56 2.15
CA GLY A 561 -7.54 21.99 2.96
C GLY A 561 -6.47 21.30 2.14
N ALA A 562 -6.82 20.67 1.03
CA ALA A 562 -5.88 20.04 0.12
C ALA A 562 -5.24 21.04 -0.85
N LEU A 563 -6.02 21.98 -1.39
CA LEU A 563 -5.52 22.99 -2.34
C LEU A 563 -4.48 23.90 -1.71
N PHE A 564 -4.67 24.28 -0.45
CA PHE A 564 -3.78 25.19 0.29
C PHE A 564 -2.90 24.51 1.32
N SER A 565 -2.69 23.19 1.18
CA SER A 565 -1.79 22.45 2.06
C SER A 565 -0.32 22.86 1.87
N ALA A 566 0.45 22.83 2.96
CA ALA A 566 1.90 22.93 2.90
C ALA A 566 2.56 21.70 2.25
N ASP A 567 1.86 20.57 2.15
CA ASP A 567 2.28 19.39 1.40
C ASP A 567 2.01 19.61 -0.10
N PHE A 568 3.06 19.80 -0.89
CA PHE A 568 2.97 20.00 -2.34
C PHE A 568 2.32 18.81 -3.09
N ARG A 569 2.17 17.65 -2.43
CA ARG A 569 1.50 16.47 -2.99
C ARG A 569 -0.02 16.48 -2.74
N ALA A 570 -0.50 17.36 -1.87
CA ALA A 570 -1.91 17.39 -1.50
C ALA A 570 -2.87 17.65 -2.67
N PRO A 571 -2.59 18.56 -3.62
CA PRO A 571 -3.42 18.74 -4.81
C PRO A 571 -3.50 17.47 -5.69
N GLU A 572 -2.39 16.75 -5.87
CA GLU A 572 -2.37 15.47 -6.58
C GLU A 572 -3.27 14.43 -5.89
N LYS A 573 -3.14 14.30 -4.56
CA LYS A 573 -3.95 13.37 -3.76
C LYS A 573 -5.44 13.72 -3.83
N LEU A 574 -5.78 15.01 -3.80
CA LEU A 574 -7.15 15.49 -3.99
C LEU A 574 -7.68 15.10 -5.37
N ALA A 575 -6.91 15.36 -6.43
CA ALA A 575 -7.31 15.05 -7.80
C ALA A 575 -7.52 13.54 -8.02
N GLN A 576 -6.64 12.71 -7.49
CA GLN A 576 -6.77 11.25 -7.50
C GLN A 576 -8.06 10.82 -6.80
N LEU A 577 -8.30 11.36 -5.61
CA LEU A 577 -9.47 11.07 -4.81
C LEU A 577 -10.77 11.48 -5.49
N VAL A 578 -10.85 12.72 -5.97
CA VAL A 578 -12.03 13.27 -6.70
C VAL A 578 -12.35 12.39 -7.91
N THR A 579 -11.34 12.04 -8.69
CA THR A 579 -11.51 11.18 -9.88
C THR A 579 -12.00 9.77 -9.51
N GLN A 580 -11.50 9.19 -8.43
CA GLN A 580 -11.95 7.88 -7.94
C GLN A 580 -13.40 7.92 -7.44
N LEU A 581 -13.75 8.98 -6.70
CA LEU A 581 -15.11 9.18 -6.16
C LEU A 581 -16.11 9.42 -7.30
N ALA A 582 -15.76 10.22 -8.32
CA ALA A 582 -16.57 10.41 -9.50
C ALA A 582 -16.89 9.09 -10.21
N GLY A 583 -15.95 8.14 -10.17
CA GLY A 583 -16.19 6.79 -10.68
C GLY A 583 -17.16 5.94 -9.87
N ARG A 584 -17.64 6.40 -8.69
CA ARG A 584 -18.57 5.65 -7.83
C ARG A 584 -20.02 6.05 -8.02
N ALA A 585 -20.30 7.29 -8.43
CA ALA A 585 -21.63 7.76 -8.76
C ALA A 585 -22.06 7.35 -10.18
N GLY A 586 -23.35 7.04 -10.37
CA GLY A 586 -23.91 6.83 -11.71
C GLY A 586 -23.52 5.54 -12.42
N ARG A 587 -23.25 4.45 -11.72
CA ARG A 587 -22.93 3.14 -12.34
C ARG A 587 -24.14 2.28 -12.73
N ALA A 588 -25.32 2.67 -12.34
CA ALA A 588 -26.58 2.04 -12.74
C ALA A 588 -27.23 2.86 -13.86
N SER A 589 -28.48 2.62 -14.15
CA SER A 589 -29.27 3.35 -15.16
C SER A 589 -29.47 4.84 -14.85
N LYS A 590 -29.12 5.30 -13.62
CA LYS A 590 -29.29 6.70 -13.19
C LYS A 590 -27.98 7.49 -13.38
N PRO A 591 -28.05 8.71 -13.94
CA PRO A 591 -26.90 9.61 -13.98
C PRO A 591 -26.43 9.96 -12.57
N GLY A 592 -25.13 10.04 -12.35
CA GLY A 592 -24.52 10.43 -11.08
C GLY A 592 -24.02 11.86 -11.13
N GLU A 593 -24.08 12.52 -9.97
CA GLU A 593 -23.51 13.85 -9.76
C GLU A 593 -22.48 13.84 -8.65
N MET A 594 -21.47 14.69 -8.79
CA MET A 594 -20.50 14.96 -7.74
C MET A 594 -20.38 16.46 -7.52
N TRP A 595 -20.48 16.88 -6.29
CA TRP A 595 -20.41 18.29 -5.89
C TRP A 595 -19.21 18.50 -4.96
N LEU A 596 -18.33 19.42 -5.36
CA LEU A 596 -17.10 19.80 -4.65
C LEU A 596 -17.33 21.13 -3.95
N GLN A 597 -17.46 21.13 -2.64
CA GLN A 597 -17.64 22.33 -1.84
C GLN A 597 -16.29 23.00 -1.57
N THR A 598 -16.17 24.30 -1.87
CA THR A 598 -14.92 25.08 -1.72
C THR A 598 -15.19 26.57 -1.54
N HIS A 599 -14.31 27.28 -0.84
CA HIS A 599 -14.31 28.75 -0.79
C HIS A 599 -13.52 29.35 -1.96
N ASN A 600 -12.91 28.52 -2.80
CA ASN A 600 -12.09 28.93 -3.95
C ASN A 600 -12.59 28.27 -5.25
N PRO A 601 -13.84 28.56 -5.69
CA PRO A 601 -14.43 27.89 -6.84
C PRO A 601 -13.68 28.13 -8.15
N HIS A 602 -12.95 29.25 -8.26
CA HIS A 602 -12.17 29.60 -9.46
C HIS A 602 -10.70 29.14 -9.39
N HIS A 603 -10.33 28.31 -8.41
CA HIS A 603 -8.95 27.81 -8.30
C HIS A 603 -8.57 27.05 -9.59
N PRO A 604 -7.46 27.41 -10.29
CA PRO A 604 -7.14 26.88 -11.61
C PRO A 604 -7.04 25.36 -11.65
N LEU A 605 -6.38 24.74 -10.66
CA LEU A 605 -6.26 23.27 -10.57
C LEU A 605 -7.59 22.57 -10.39
N LEU A 606 -8.53 23.17 -9.62
CA LEU A 606 -9.84 22.59 -9.39
C LEU A 606 -10.71 22.69 -10.64
N GLN A 607 -10.70 23.84 -11.31
CA GLN A 607 -11.40 24.04 -12.57
C GLN A 607 -10.87 23.12 -13.66
N ASP A 608 -9.55 22.97 -13.76
CA ASP A 608 -8.91 22.09 -14.70
C ASP A 608 -9.32 20.62 -14.48
N LEU A 609 -9.30 20.16 -13.20
CA LEU A 609 -9.71 18.81 -12.84
C LEU A 609 -11.16 18.53 -13.22
N VAL A 610 -12.07 19.45 -12.93
CA VAL A 610 -13.52 19.28 -13.17
C VAL A 610 -13.87 19.30 -14.65
N HIS A 611 -13.25 20.18 -15.44
CA HIS A 611 -13.58 20.37 -16.86
C HIS A 611 -12.78 19.45 -17.80
N ASN A 612 -11.49 19.24 -17.51
CA ASN A 612 -10.57 18.54 -18.37
C ASN A 612 -10.14 17.15 -17.86
N GLY A 613 -10.50 16.84 -16.60
CA GLY A 613 -10.20 15.56 -15.94
C GLY A 613 -8.76 15.39 -15.47
N TYR A 614 -8.49 14.23 -14.86
CA TYR A 614 -7.22 13.96 -14.21
C TYR A 614 -6.00 14.04 -15.14
N GLY A 615 -6.11 13.52 -16.34
CA GLY A 615 -4.98 13.48 -17.28
C GLY A 615 -4.44 14.86 -17.64
N HIS A 616 -5.32 15.87 -17.81
CA HIS A 616 -4.92 17.25 -18.06
C HIS A 616 -4.36 17.89 -16.80
N PHE A 617 -5.08 17.78 -15.67
CA PHE A 617 -4.60 18.22 -14.36
C PHE A 617 -3.19 17.71 -14.05
N ALA A 618 -2.92 16.41 -14.25
CA ALA A 618 -1.64 15.81 -13.93
C ALA A 618 -0.48 16.38 -14.75
N ARG A 619 -0.72 16.66 -16.04
CA ARG A 619 0.29 17.30 -16.91
C ARG A 619 0.56 18.74 -16.47
N HIS A 620 -0.48 19.49 -16.12
CA HIS A 620 -0.33 20.85 -15.58
C HIS A 620 0.43 20.85 -14.25
N ALA A 621 0.06 19.98 -13.33
CA ALA A 621 0.74 19.81 -12.04
C ALA A 621 2.24 19.41 -12.22
N LEU A 622 2.58 18.62 -13.24
CA LEU A 622 3.98 18.32 -13.58
C LEU A 622 4.73 19.58 -14.03
N MET A 623 4.12 20.44 -14.85
CA MET A 623 4.74 21.69 -15.26
C MET A 623 5.01 22.62 -14.07
N GLU A 624 4.04 22.77 -13.18
CA GLU A 624 4.20 23.54 -11.95
C GLU A 624 5.32 22.98 -11.04
N ARG A 625 5.38 21.66 -10.84
CA ARG A 625 6.44 21.02 -10.06
C ARG A 625 7.82 21.22 -10.69
N LYS A 626 7.90 21.19 -12.02
CA LYS A 626 9.15 21.46 -12.73
C LYS A 626 9.61 22.90 -12.51
N ALA A 627 8.72 23.86 -12.64
CA ALA A 627 9.02 25.27 -12.42
C ALA A 627 9.43 25.56 -10.96
N ALA A 628 8.79 24.87 -9.99
CA ALA A 628 9.07 25.01 -8.57
C ALA A 628 10.27 24.18 -8.07
N GLY A 629 10.95 23.41 -8.92
CA GLY A 629 12.03 22.53 -8.51
C GLY A 629 11.59 21.48 -7.48
N LEU A 630 10.46 20.79 -7.72
CA LEU A 630 9.88 19.79 -6.84
C LEU A 630 9.95 18.36 -7.46
N PRO A 631 9.85 17.29 -6.66
CA PRO A 631 9.73 15.94 -7.21
C PRO A 631 8.56 15.81 -8.20
N PRO A 632 8.72 15.09 -9.31
CA PRO A 632 9.81 14.14 -9.63
C PRO A 632 11.06 14.73 -10.31
N PHE A 633 11.19 16.05 -10.43
CA PHE A 633 12.30 16.69 -11.13
C PHE A 633 13.55 16.87 -10.26
N ILE A 634 13.40 16.80 -8.95
CA ILE A 634 14.48 16.72 -7.99
C ILE A 634 14.31 15.48 -7.10
N SER A 635 15.38 15.10 -6.39
CA SER A 635 15.35 14.04 -5.38
C SER A 635 15.31 14.65 -3.98
N GLN A 636 14.60 13.99 -3.07
CA GLN A 636 14.45 14.44 -1.70
C GLN A 636 14.58 13.29 -0.70
N PHE A 637 15.11 13.58 0.49
CA PHE A 637 14.88 12.79 1.69
C PHE A 637 14.52 13.70 2.86
N VAL A 638 13.86 13.12 3.85
CA VAL A 638 13.47 13.81 5.08
C VAL A 638 14.09 13.11 6.28
N ILE A 639 14.72 13.87 7.17
CA ILE A 639 15.08 13.40 8.50
C ILE A 639 13.97 13.86 9.45
N ARG A 640 13.30 12.91 10.11
CA ARG A 640 12.30 13.17 11.15
C ARG A 640 12.89 12.91 12.52
N ALA A 641 12.57 13.75 13.50
CA ALA A 641 12.96 13.58 14.89
C ALA A 641 11.75 13.76 15.81
N GLU A 642 11.61 12.90 16.80
CA GLU A 642 10.52 12.90 17.77
C GLU A 642 11.10 12.81 19.19
N ALA A 643 10.63 13.68 20.10
CA ALA A 643 10.97 13.61 21.52
C ALA A 643 9.82 14.14 22.39
N THR A 644 9.81 13.77 23.67
CA THR A 644 8.88 14.33 24.66
C THR A 644 9.18 15.81 24.93
N ASP A 645 10.45 16.21 24.83
CA ASP A 645 10.89 17.59 24.85
C ASP A 645 11.09 18.10 23.43
N SER A 646 10.36 19.16 23.05
CA SER A 646 10.43 19.77 21.72
C SER A 646 11.82 20.31 21.40
N SER A 647 12.52 20.82 22.41
CA SER A 647 13.86 21.40 22.25
C SER A 647 14.91 20.36 21.84
N LEU A 648 14.80 19.13 22.33
CA LEU A 648 15.71 18.04 21.99
C LEU A 648 15.56 17.61 20.52
N ALA A 649 14.33 17.43 20.05
CA ALA A 649 14.06 17.05 18.67
C ALA A 649 14.50 18.15 17.70
N TYR A 650 14.22 19.41 18.03
CA TYR A 650 14.63 20.57 17.24
C TYR A 650 16.15 20.69 17.16
N ARG A 651 16.87 20.63 18.31
CA ARG A 651 18.34 20.72 18.38
C ARG A 651 19.01 19.60 17.60
N PHE A 652 18.53 18.36 17.70
CA PHE A 652 19.06 17.26 16.91
C PHE A 652 19.05 17.57 15.40
N LEU A 653 17.93 18.11 14.87
CA LEU A 653 17.83 18.45 13.46
C LEU A 653 18.67 19.70 13.09
N GLN A 654 18.83 20.63 14.03
CA GLN A 654 19.71 21.81 13.86
C GLN A 654 21.17 21.35 13.74
N ASP A 655 21.62 20.47 14.62
CA ASP A 655 22.98 19.91 14.59
C ASP A 655 23.17 19.03 13.34
N SER A 656 22.13 18.25 12.97
CA SER A 656 22.12 17.49 11.70
C SER A 656 22.31 18.42 10.49
N LYS A 657 21.64 19.57 10.47
CA LYS A 657 21.80 20.57 9.41
C LYS A 657 23.24 21.08 9.30
N GLN A 658 23.91 21.30 10.44
CA GLN A 658 25.33 21.71 10.47
C GLN A 658 26.25 20.63 9.90
N VAL A 659 26.01 19.35 10.22
CA VAL A 659 26.76 18.20 9.66
C VAL A 659 26.72 18.21 8.13
N PHE A 660 25.56 18.49 7.52
CA PHE A 660 25.44 18.57 6.06
C PHE A 660 26.10 19.81 5.49
N HIS A 661 25.98 20.99 6.11
CA HIS A 661 26.57 22.23 5.62
C HIS A 661 28.08 22.16 5.50
N GLN A 662 28.75 21.42 6.36
CA GLN A 662 30.21 21.27 6.36
C GLN A 662 30.75 20.41 5.20
N GLN A 663 29.90 19.62 4.57
CA GLN A 663 30.37 18.54 3.69
C GLN A 663 29.78 18.53 2.27
N HIS A 664 28.64 19.23 2.00
CA HIS A 664 27.90 18.97 0.75
C HIS A 664 27.06 20.15 0.25
N ALA A 665 27.05 20.31 -1.08
CA ALA A 665 26.19 21.27 -1.79
C ALA A 665 24.77 20.70 -2.00
N ILE A 666 24.00 20.46 -0.92
CA ILE A 666 22.58 20.06 -0.97
C ILE A 666 21.72 21.15 -0.35
N ALA A 667 20.50 21.31 -0.85
CA ALA A 667 19.55 22.25 -0.25
C ALA A 667 18.94 21.67 1.03
N LEU A 668 18.94 22.46 2.11
CA LEU A 668 18.48 22.08 3.44
C LEU A 668 17.37 23.03 3.91
N ASN A 669 16.16 22.53 4.02
CA ASN A 669 14.99 23.28 4.45
C ASN A 669 14.48 22.77 5.81
N GLY A 670 14.41 23.66 6.77
CA GLY A 670 14.03 23.36 8.16
C GLY A 670 15.15 23.63 9.16
N PRO A 671 15.03 23.11 10.42
CA PRO A 671 13.95 22.24 10.95
C PRO A 671 12.57 22.90 10.98
N PHE A 672 11.54 22.13 10.55
CA PHE A 672 10.14 22.55 10.65
C PHE A 672 9.37 21.58 11.55
N PRO A 673 8.32 22.04 12.27
CA PRO A 673 7.39 21.11 12.88
C PRO A 673 6.70 20.27 11.78
N CYS A 674 6.45 18.99 12.06
CA CYS A 674 5.62 18.17 11.17
C CYS A 674 4.17 18.70 11.14
N LEU A 675 3.39 18.34 10.11
CA LEU A 675 1.98 18.74 10.00
C LEU A 675 1.17 18.34 11.24
N ILE A 676 1.46 17.17 11.81
CA ILE A 676 1.00 16.78 13.14
C ILE A 676 2.16 17.00 14.11
N GLU A 677 2.19 18.18 14.73
CA GLU A 677 3.30 18.61 15.57
C GLU A 677 3.50 17.75 16.83
N LYS A 678 2.40 17.20 17.39
CA LYS A 678 2.47 16.35 18.58
C LYS A 678 1.63 15.09 18.39
N ARG A 679 2.25 13.91 18.57
CA ARG A 679 1.59 12.60 18.50
C ARG A 679 2.04 11.73 19.66
N GLN A 680 1.10 11.11 20.37
CA GLN A 680 1.39 10.23 21.52
C GLN A 680 2.37 10.86 22.55
N GLY A 681 2.17 12.15 22.85
CA GLY A 681 2.99 12.89 23.81
C GLY A 681 4.35 13.38 23.27
N ARG A 682 4.74 13.05 22.02
CA ARG A 682 6.02 13.44 21.42
C ARG A 682 5.85 14.56 20.44
N PHE A 683 6.73 15.57 20.51
CA PHE A 683 6.86 16.63 19.52
C PHE A 683 7.66 16.12 18.33
N ARG A 684 7.25 16.50 17.13
CA ARG A 684 7.76 15.99 15.86
C ARG A 684 8.25 17.12 14.98
N PHE A 685 9.48 17.00 14.53
CA PHE A 685 10.14 17.96 13.61
C PHE A 685 10.73 17.22 12.42
N MET A 686 10.95 17.94 11.33
CA MET A 686 11.56 17.42 10.11
C MET A 686 12.58 18.40 9.51
N LEU A 687 13.60 17.82 8.87
CA LEU A 687 14.57 18.51 8.02
C LEU A 687 14.45 17.91 6.62
N VAL A 688 14.14 18.74 5.63
CA VAL A 688 14.01 18.34 4.22
C VAL A 688 15.34 18.60 3.52
N CYS A 689 15.90 17.56 2.92
CA CYS A 689 17.14 17.62 2.15
C CYS A 689 16.84 17.32 0.69
N SER A 690 17.33 18.13 -0.24
CA SER A 690 17.03 17.99 -1.66
C SER A 690 18.23 18.34 -2.56
N HIS A 691 18.23 17.72 -3.76
CA HIS A 691 19.20 17.99 -4.81
C HIS A 691 18.61 17.60 -6.16
N GLU A 692 18.99 18.27 -7.25
CA GLU A 692 18.54 17.97 -8.61
C GLU A 692 18.87 16.54 -9.03
N LYS A 693 20.04 16.05 -8.64
CA LYS A 693 20.50 14.69 -8.96
C LYS A 693 20.47 13.80 -7.72
N ARG A 694 20.00 12.55 -7.91
CA ARG A 694 19.88 11.58 -6.84
C ARG A 694 21.23 11.14 -6.25
N ALA A 695 22.23 10.89 -7.10
CA ALA A 695 23.51 10.37 -6.64
C ALA A 695 24.25 11.29 -5.66
N PRO A 696 24.39 12.62 -5.87
CA PRO A 696 24.97 13.51 -4.88
C PRO A 696 24.19 13.53 -3.57
N LEU A 697 22.85 13.49 -3.62
CA LEU A 697 22.01 13.48 -2.43
C LEU A 697 22.25 12.25 -1.56
N HIS A 698 22.27 11.05 -2.17
CA HIS A 698 22.57 9.80 -1.47
C HIS A 698 24.01 9.75 -0.95
N ASN A 699 24.97 10.27 -1.70
CA ASN A 699 26.37 10.31 -1.25
C ASN A 699 26.52 11.24 -0.03
N ALA A 700 25.87 12.39 -0.06
CA ALA A 700 25.85 13.32 1.09
C ALA A 700 25.28 12.62 2.34
N LEU A 701 24.15 11.93 2.20
CA LEU A 701 23.56 11.18 3.31
C LEU A 701 24.47 10.07 3.81
N ARG A 702 25.08 9.28 2.92
CA ARG A 702 25.98 8.18 3.27
C ARG A 702 27.18 8.68 4.09
N LEU A 703 27.76 9.81 3.71
CA LEU A 703 28.90 10.41 4.42
C LEU A 703 28.50 11.06 5.75
N ALA A 704 27.33 11.71 5.80
CA ALA A 704 26.84 12.36 7.01
C ALA A 704 26.37 11.35 8.08
N LEU A 705 25.92 10.16 7.68
CA LEU A 705 25.26 9.21 8.55
C LEU A 705 26.03 8.81 9.82
N PRO A 706 27.35 8.52 9.79
CA PRO A 706 28.12 8.24 11.00
C PRO A 706 28.13 9.42 11.97
N PHE A 707 28.23 10.64 11.46
CA PHE A 707 28.22 11.87 12.29
C PHE A 707 26.86 12.12 12.91
N LEU A 708 25.76 11.87 12.16
CA LEU A 708 24.40 11.97 12.69
C LEU A 708 24.17 10.98 13.84
N GLN A 709 24.69 9.77 13.73
CA GLN A 709 24.61 8.75 14.78
C GLN A 709 25.44 9.11 16.01
N ALA A 710 26.54 9.84 15.84
CA ALA A 710 27.42 10.29 16.90
C ALA A 710 26.94 11.55 17.62
N LEU A 711 25.88 12.23 17.14
CA LEU A 711 25.35 13.41 17.81
C LEU A 711 24.88 13.09 19.25
N PRO A 712 25.16 13.94 20.24
CA PRO A 712 24.79 13.68 21.64
C PRO A 712 23.30 13.42 21.88
N GLN A 713 22.44 13.97 21.01
CA GLN A 713 20.98 13.80 21.09
C GLN A 713 20.49 12.53 20.37
N ALA A 714 21.30 11.90 19.52
CA ALA A 714 20.87 10.79 18.66
C ALA A 714 20.30 9.60 19.45
N MET A 715 20.81 9.35 20.68
CA MET A 715 20.30 8.31 21.57
C MET A 715 19.07 8.75 22.39
N LYS A 716 18.78 10.04 22.47
CA LYS A 716 17.70 10.63 23.29
C LYS A 716 16.45 10.94 22.48
N VAL A 717 16.58 11.03 21.15
CA VAL A 717 15.49 11.30 20.20
C VAL A 717 15.20 10.05 19.37
N ARG A 718 13.94 9.83 19.06
CA ARG A 718 13.57 8.87 18.04
C ARG A 718 13.66 9.54 16.69
N TRP A 719 14.61 9.12 15.85
CA TRP A 719 14.80 9.72 14.53
C TRP A 719 14.78 8.68 13.41
N SER A 720 14.42 9.12 12.22
CA SER A 720 14.33 8.27 11.03
C SER A 720 14.64 9.05 9.76
N ILE A 721 15.10 8.32 8.76
CA ILE A 721 15.34 8.83 7.41
C ILE A 721 14.26 8.27 6.50
N ASP A 722 13.69 9.14 5.66
CA ASP A 722 12.69 8.76 4.67
C ASP A 722 13.14 9.22 3.29
N ILE A 723 13.56 8.27 2.47
CA ILE A 723 13.98 8.51 1.09
C ILE A 723 12.75 8.54 0.20
N ASP A 724 12.69 9.51 -0.72
CA ASP A 724 11.55 9.75 -1.59
C ASP A 724 10.22 9.79 -0.80
N PRO A 725 10.06 10.76 0.12
CA PRO A 725 8.89 10.84 0.98
C PRO A 725 7.61 11.09 0.17
N THR A 726 6.55 10.38 0.51
CA THR A 726 5.21 10.57 -0.07
C THR A 726 4.26 11.33 0.86
N ASP A 727 4.71 11.57 2.10
CA ASP A 727 3.95 12.24 3.14
C ASP A 727 4.89 13.09 4.01
N PHE A 728 4.45 14.30 4.34
CA PHE A 728 5.17 15.24 5.21
C PHE A 728 4.52 15.39 6.60
N SER A 729 3.53 14.54 6.94
CA SER A 729 2.85 14.54 8.25
C SER A 729 3.67 13.90 9.38
#